data_632b9b257b1181edeb0183b1721d6050
#
_entry.id   632b9b257b1181edeb0183b1721d6050
#
_cell.length_a   1.000
_cell.length_b   1.000
_cell.length_c   1.000
_cell.angle_alpha   90.00
_cell.angle_beta   90.00
_cell.angle_gamma   90.00
#
_symmetry.space_group_name_H-M   'P 1'
#
loop_
_entity.id
_entity.type
_entity.pdbx_description
1 polymer ?
#
loop_
_entity_poly.entity_id
_entity_poly.type
_entity_poly.pdbx_seq_one_letter_code
_entity_poly.pdbx_strand_id
1 'polypeptide(L)'
;MEGDDDVQAGQGEHLEHPGCGDDDIETALSLPHVLERRDQDSQTRRVDETHATQVDNECRPRDLGDGIQLSLQHGRGIGIELAARRDDGAVVHLSRGDGEVHPPTVAQGVRGSPHNGGMTASAATDLLGRLAYGREGRLLHIHEVAARAAQSGQWPSWLPSDVIAAYAAGGITQPWQHQLEAAELARSGEHVALATGTASGKSIGFGMPALAAIHGGSSAPDGRGATVIYLSPTKALANDQLRALERLSLPWLRAATYDGDTPSEERAWVRRYANYVLTNPDLLHHSLLPGHQHWSAFLRRLHVIVIDEAHAYRGVLGSHVAAVVRRLRRVAAHYGADPVVIVASATMANPAEAAQRLIGSPVRAVCDDASPRPPMTIGLWQPPMLTSDEDGDDRRRSALSETADLLADCVVEGRQALAFIRSRRGAEAAAVMTRDLLTDVDPALATQVSAYRGGYLPEERRDLEARLRAGRIRAMATTSALEMGIDVSGLDVVITAGWPGTRASLWQQFGRAGRAGSPALGLFVARDDPLDSYLVHHPDVVLGTNVEASVFDPANRYVLAPHLCAAAAEIPLTEDGLDQWFGATARGLVDELARDGYLRQRPGGWFWTRPERASDLTDLRGAGGAPVRVVEHGTGRLLGTVDRAAAPSVVHRGAVYVHQGVTHVVATLDLDDAVATVVEEEVDYSTIARSISDIRVVDVADSQRWGDLAIFVGTVDVSAQVVSFQRRRPNGESLGEEALDLPVQELRTTAVWWTLPETTLVNAGIELADIPGAAHAAEHASIGLLPLFATCDRWDLGGVSTNCHPDTGQPTVFVYDGYPGGAGFAEHGFRVLRQWLTATRITISECACDDGCPACVQSPKCGNGNNPLDKALAVTLLDLVLARLGPTAEVG
;
A
#
# COMPACT_ATOMS: atom_id res chain seq x y z
N MET A 1 38.80 -46.31 64.26
CA MET A 1 38.20 -47.66 64.06
C MET A 1 37.79 -47.51 62.55
N GLU A 2 38.72 -47.77 61.66
CA GLU A 2 38.94 -49.08 61.05
C GLU A 2 37.81 -49.39 60.04
N GLY A 3 38.03 -49.63 58.80
CA GLY A 3 39.16 -50.03 57.97
C GLY A 3 38.69 -50.00 56.53
N ASP A 4 39.56 -49.60 55.62
CA ASP A 4 40.36 -50.47 54.72
C ASP A 4 39.49 -51.54 53.97
N ASP A 5 39.51 -51.53 52.68
CA ASP A 5 40.51 -52.04 51.74
C ASP A 5 40.00 -51.89 50.28
N ASP A 6 40.77 -51.28 49.44
CA ASP A 6 41.52 -51.79 48.32
C ASP A 6 40.83 -52.65 47.26
N VAL A 7 40.94 -52.27 46.00
CA VAL A 7 41.78 -52.89 44.95
C VAL A 7 41.38 -52.57 43.50
N GLN A 8 42.28 -51.94 42.73
CA GLN A 8 42.70 -52.08 41.36
C GLN A 8 41.70 -51.65 40.17
N ALA A 9 42.02 -50.61 39.50
CA ALA A 9 42.91 -50.48 38.34
C ALA A 9 42.33 -51.15 37.05
N GLY A 10 41.98 -50.35 36.09
CA GLY A 10 41.74 -50.72 34.70
C GLY A 10 41.76 -49.48 33.78
N GLN A 11 42.84 -49.33 33.04
CA GLN A 11 43.19 -48.41 31.97
C GLN A 11 41.95 -47.98 31.15
N GLY A 12 41.68 -46.73 30.88
CA GLY A 12 42.48 -45.72 30.24
C GLY A 12 42.22 -45.65 28.72
N GLU A 13 41.26 -44.90 28.28
CA GLU A 13 41.31 -44.26 26.94
C GLU A 13 40.94 -42.79 27.05
N HIS A 14 41.96 -42.00 26.77
CA HIS A 14 41.81 -40.55 26.55
C HIS A 14 41.00 -40.32 25.27
N LEU A 15 39.81 -39.74 25.37
CA LEU A 15 39.22 -38.98 24.30
C LEU A 15 39.43 -37.49 24.63
N GLU A 16 40.39 -36.92 23.93
CA GLU A 16 40.61 -35.48 23.87
C GLU A 16 39.34 -34.79 23.34
N HIS A 17 38.76 -33.89 24.11
CA HIS A 17 37.87 -32.86 23.62
C HIS A 17 38.71 -31.85 22.82
N PRO A 18 38.39 -31.59 21.51
CA PRO A 18 38.91 -30.42 20.82
C PRO A 18 38.24 -29.20 21.42
N GLY A 19 39.06 -28.19 21.70
CA GLY A 19 38.60 -26.89 22.21
C GLY A 19 37.59 -26.22 21.27
N CYS A 20 36.66 -25.49 21.87
CA CYS A 20 35.90 -24.44 21.20
C CYS A 20 36.88 -23.44 20.58
N GLY A 21 37.04 -23.52 19.27
CA GLY A 21 37.48 -22.39 18.50
C GLY A 21 36.25 -21.49 18.29
N ASP A 22 36.43 -20.22 18.57
CA ASP A 22 35.54 -19.15 18.13
C ASP A 22 35.54 -19.17 16.60
N ASP A 23 34.58 -19.87 15.99
CA ASP A 23 34.25 -19.69 14.59
C ASP A 23 33.15 -18.62 14.53
N ASP A 24 33.58 -17.39 14.23
CA ASP A 24 32.74 -16.33 13.69
C ASP A 24 31.98 -16.91 12.50
N ILE A 25 30.71 -17.22 12.67
CA ILE A 25 29.80 -17.53 11.57
C ILE A 25 29.49 -16.20 10.89
N GLU A 26 30.39 -15.79 9.97
CA GLU A 26 30.13 -14.74 9.00
C GLU A 26 28.89 -15.10 8.20
N THR A 27 27.82 -14.36 8.42
CA THR A 27 26.60 -14.41 7.64
C THR A 27 26.89 -13.77 6.27
N ALA A 28 27.32 -14.57 5.31
CA ALA A 28 27.44 -14.13 3.93
C ALA A 28 26.06 -13.62 3.43
N LEU A 29 26.08 -12.43 2.83
CA LEU A 29 24.92 -11.93 2.09
C LEU A 29 24.58 -12.94 0.99
N SER A 30 23.45 -13.64 1.12
CA SER A 30 22.97 -14.56 0.08
C SER A 30 22.39 -13.78 -1.10
N LEU A 31 23.25 -13.05 -1.81
CA LEU A 31 22.96 -12.52 -3.15
C LEU A 31 23.17 -13.54 -4.30
N PRO A 32 23.79 -14.74 -4.10
CA PRO A 32 24.22 -15.61 -5.18
C PRO A 32 23.09 -16.15 -6.06
N HIS A 33 21.93 -16.48 -5.50
CA HIS A 33 20.88 -17.18 -6.25
C HIS A 33 20.15 -16.37 -7.33
N VAL A 34 20.17 -15.04 -7.24
CA VAL A 34 19.51 -14.17 -8.23
C VAL A 34 20.44 -13.87 -9.42
N LEU A 35 21.76 -13.93 -9.20
CA LEU A 35 22.75 -13.54 -10.21
C LEU A 35 23.24 -14.72 -11.04
N GLU A 36 23.40 -15.92 -10.48
CA GLU A 36 23.86 -17.09 -11.23
C GLU A 36 22.89 -17.53 -12.35
N ARG A 37 21.57 -17.30 -12.19
CA ARG A 37 20.58 -17.68 -13.20
C ARG A 37 20.44 -16.69 -14.36
N ARG A 38 20.90 -15.43 -14.21
CA ARG A 38 20.91 -14.47 -15.32
C ARG A 38 22.09 -14.67 -16.28
N ASP A 39 23.17 -15.29 -15.82
CA ASP A 39 24.31 -15.59 -16.66
C ASP A 39 24.02 -16.71 -17.69
N GLN A 40 23.10 -17.63 -17.39
CA GLN A 40 22.69 -18.69 -18.32
C GLN A 40 21.78 -18.16 -19.44
N ASP A 41 20.90 -17.19 -19.15
CA ASP A 41 20.03 -16.56 -20.17
C ASP A 41 20.78 -15.65 -21.14
N SER A 42 21.94 -15.08 -20.74
CA SER A 42 22.73 -14.23 -21.62
C SER A 42 23.59 -15.02 -22.60
N GLN A 43 23.95 -16.26 -22.28
CA GLN A 43 24.72 -17.12 -23.19
C GLN A 43 23.85 -17.78 -24.27
N THR A 44 22.56 -18.04 -24.01
CA THR A 44 21.63 -18.62 -24.99
C THR A 44 21.17 -17.61 -26.05
N ARG A 45 21.27 -16.31 -25.79
CA ARG A 45 20.90 -15.24 -26.76
C ARG A 45 22.01 -14.85 -27.74
N ARG A 46 23.22 -15.40 -27.62
CA ARG A 46 24.32 -15.09 -28.54
C ARG A 46 24.49 -16.07 -29.72
N VAL A 47 23.65 -17.08 -29.85
CA VAL A 47 23.80 -18.08 -30.90
C VAL A 47 22.86 -17.88 -32.12
N ASP A 48 21.86 -17.02 -32.06
CA ASP A 48 20.85 -16.87 -33.13
C ASP A 48 20.92 -15.56 -33.96
N GLU A 49 22.03 -14.79 -33.91
CA GLU A 49 22.20 -13.62 -34.77
C GLU A 49 23.29 -13.81 -35.86
N THR A 50 23.25 -14.89 -36.57
CA THR A 50 23.97 -15.02 -37.86
C THR A 50 23.16 -15.90 -38.79
N HIS A 51 22.21 -15.34 -39.50
CA HIS A 51 21.81 -15.66 -40.87
C HIS A 51 20.49 -15.02 -41.23
N ALA A 52 20.53 -13.87 -41.90
CA ALA A 52 19.59 -13.53 -42.97
C ALA A 52 20.12 -12.32 -43.74
N THR A 53 20.78 -12.62 -44.84
CA THR A 53 21.08 -11.68 -45.90
C THR A 53 19.92 -11.55 -46.87
N GLN A 54 19.63 -10.31 -47.20
CA GLN A 54 19.14 -9.78 -48.47
C GLN A 54 18.00 -10.51 -49.23
N VAL A 55 16.88 -9.86 -49.39
CA VAL A 55 16.25 -9.65 -50.73
C VAL A 55 15.55 -8.28 -50.74
N ASP A 56 15.91 -7.57 -51.82
CA ASP A 56 15.44 -6.24 -52.26
C ASP A 56 14.01 -6.22 -52.85
N ASN A 57 13.45 -5.03 -52.80
CA ASN A 57 12.72 -4.31 -53.90
C ASN A 57 11.20 -4.23 -53.88
N GLU A 58 10.83 -2.96 -53.73
CA GLU A 58 9.84 -2.22 -54.58
C GLU A 58 8.39 -2.72 -54.70
N CYS A 59 7.49 -1.88 -54.18
CA CYS A 59 6.53 -1.19 -55.09
C CYS A 59 5.68 -0.16 -54.29
N ARG A 60 5.66 1.03 -54.76
CA ARG A 60 4.75 2.16 -54.42
C ARG A 60 3.45 2.11 -55.21
N PRO A 61 2.51 3.01 -54.97
CA PRO A 61 1.10 2.76 -54.72
C PRO A 61 0.20 3.02 -55.94
N ARG A 62 -1.09 2.61 -55.87
CA ARG A 62 -2.15 3.16 -56.70
C ARG A 62 -3.46 3.27 -55.96
N ASP A 63 -4.04 4.45 -56.04
CA ASP A 63 -5.41 4.86 -55.76
C ASP A 63 -6.47 4.01 -56.45
N LEU A 64 -7.63 3.97 -55.77
CA LEU A 64 -9.02 3.98 -56.35
C LEU A 64 -9.92 3.47 -55.21
N GLY A 65 -10.85 4.14 -54.65
CA GLY A 65 -11.98 4.79 -55.22
C GLY A 65 -13.22 3.90 -55.06
N ASP A 66 -14.25 4.48 -54.44
CA ASP A 66 -15.66 4.09 -54.53
C ASP A 66 -16.23 3.02 -53.54
N GLY A 67 -17.02 3.50 -52.72
CA GLY A 67 -18.36 3.33 -52.20
C GLY A 67 -19.09 1.99 -52.46
N ILE A 68 -19.53 1.37 -51.34
CA ILE A 68 -20.73 0.53 -51.36
C ILE A 68 -21.55 0.80 -50.10
N GLN A 69 -22.70 1.40 -50.35
CA GLN A 69 -23.86 1.48 -49.48
C GLN A 69 -24.52 0.11 -49.46
N LEU A 70 -24.78 -0.48 -48.28
CA LEU A 70 -25.68 -1.61 -48.16
C LEU A 70 -26.74 -1.37 -47.10
N SER A 71 -27.95 -1.40 -47.59
CA SER A 71 -29.22 -1.24 -46.93
C SER A 71 -29.57 -2.39 -45.99
N LEU A 72 -30.28 -2.03 -44.92
CA LEU A 72 -31.07 -2.93 -44.07
C LEU A 72 -32.10 -3.73 -44.87
N GLN A 73 -32.16 -5.04 -44.70
CA GLN A 73 -33.38 -5.79 -44.86
C GLN A 73 -33.54 -6.86 -43.76
N HIS A 74 -34.78 -6.92 -43.28
CA HIS A 74 -35.38 -7.82 -42.29
C HIS A 74 -35.28 -9.30 -42.64
N GLY A 75 -35.21 -10.16 -41.64
CA GLY A 75 -35.57 -11.58 -41.79
C GLY A 75 -35.38 -12.50 -40.60
N ARG A 76 -36.42 -12.64 -39.78
CA ARG A 76 -36.91 -13.90 -39.13
C ARG A 76 -35.87 -14.83 -38.42
N GLY A 77 -35.83 -14.94 -37.12
CA GLY A 77 -36.69 -15.85 -36.34
C GLY A 77 -36.13 -17.27 -36.27
N ILE A 78 -35.33 -17.63 -35.23
CA ILE A 78 -35.20 -19.02 -34.78
C ILE A 78 -35.40 -18.95 -33.27
N GLY A 79 -36.52 -19.55 -32.80
CA GLY A 79 -36.82 -19.78 -31.42
C GLY A 79 -36.00 -20.96 -30.89
N ILE A 80 -35.40 -20.76 -29.74
CA ILE A 80 -34.90 -21.86 -28.90
C ILE A 80 -35.82 -21.92 -27.68
N GLU A 81 -36.64 -22.99 -27.62
CA GLU A 81 -37.41 -23.38 -26.43
C GLU A 81 -36.44 -23.78 -25.34
N LEU A 82 -36.42 -23.02 -24.25
CA LEU A 82 -35.86 -23.47 -22.97
C LEU A 82 -37.02 -24.00 -22.14
N ALA A 83 -37.08 -25.33 -22.01
CA ALA A 83 -38.00 -26.02 -21.14
C ALA A 83 -37.68 -25.71 -19.69
N ALA A 84 -38.54 -24.91 -19.07
CA ALA A 84 -38.55 -24.75 -17.62
C ALA A 84 -39.18 -25.98 -16.98
N ARG A 85 -38.40 -26.70 -16.17
CA ARG A 85 -38.95 -27.60 -15.13
C ARG A 85 -39.16 -26.76 -13.88
N ARG A 86 -40.41 -26.53 -13.56
CA ARG A 86 -40.85 -26.19 -12.19
C ARG A 86 -40.99 -27.47 -11.43
N ASP A 87 -40.50 -27.49 -10.20
CA ASP A 87 -41.14 -28.21 -9.09
C ASP A 87 -40.78 -27.54 -7.74
N ASP A 88 -41.87 -27.21 -7.07
CA ASP A 88 -42.12 -27.07 -5.63
C ASP A 88 -41.28 -26.04 -4.81
N GLY A 89 -41.81 -24.88 -4.47
CA GLY A 89 -43.00 -24.74 -3.62
C GLY A 89 -42.59 -24.33 -2.18
N ALA A 90 -42.14 -23.06 -1.97
CA ALA A 90 -42.25 -22.46 -0.63
C ALA A 90 -42.82 -21.05 -0.78
N VAL A 91 -44.05 -20.89 -0.43
CA VAL A 91 -44.77 -19.62 -0.36
C VAL A 91 -44.46 -19.02 1.02
N VAL A 92 -43.68 -17.97 1.07
CA VAL A 92 -43.55 -17.14 2.27
C VAL A 92 -44.75 -16.20 2.30
N HIS A 93 -45.65 -16.41 3.22
CA HIS A 93 -46.72 -15.50 3.55
C HIS A 93 -46.16 -14.28 4.29
N LEU A 94 -46.08 -13.15 3.61
CA LEU A 94 -45.99 -11.85 4.27
C LEU A 94 -47.39 -11.47 4.74
N SER A 95 -47.63 -11.48 6.05
CA SER A 95 -48.82 -10.94 6.68
C SER A 95 -48.78 -9.41 6.60
N ARG A 96 -49.65 -8.83 5.77
CA ARG A 96 -49.96 -7.39 5.79
C ARG A 96 -50.71 -7.10 7.08
N GLY A 97 -50.08 -6.30 7.96
CA GLY A 97 -50.81 -5.56 8.96
C GLY A 97 -51.47 -4.34 8.32
N ASP A 98 -52.77 -4.27 8.37
CA ASP A 98 -53.55 -3.13 7.89
C ASP A 98 -53.32 -1.93 8.84
N GLY A 99 -52.53 -0.98 8.37
CA GLY A 99 -52.42 0.37 8.93
C GLY A 99 -52.62 1.36 7.79
N GLU A 100 -53.74 2.09 7.80
CA GLU A 100 -54.01 3.14 6.82
C GLU A 100 -52.88 4.20 6.88
N VAL A 101 -52.07 4.29 5.81
CA VAL A 101 -51.13 5.38 5.58
C VAL A 101 -51.73 6.28 4.51
N HIS A 102 -52.11 7.48 4.90
CA HIS A 102 -52.46 8.55 3.97
C HIS A 102 -51.20 8.93 3.15
N PRO A 103 -51.26 9.04 1.81
CA PRO A 103 -50.13 9.52 1.03
C PRO A 103 -49.90 10.99 1.28
N PRO A 104 -48.63 11.45 1.39
CA PRO A 104 -48.36 12.88 1.49
C PRO A 104 -48.66 13.55 0.15
N THR A 105 -49.40 14.64 0.25
CA THR A 105 -49.80 15.54 -0.86
C THR A 105 -48.56 16.06 -1.58
N VAL A 106 -48.34 15.68 -2.83
CA VAL A 106 -47.31 16.24 -3.69
C VAL A 106 -47.71 17.69 -4.02
N ALA A 107 -47.01 18.64 -3.41
CA ALA A 107 -47.10 20.03 -3.83
C ALA A 107 -46.44 20.20 -5.20
N GLN A 108 -47.22 20.47 -6.21
CA GLN A 108 -46.72 20.94 -7.52
C GLN A 108 -46.11 22.32 -7.33
N GLY A 109 -44.77 22.39 -7.37
CA GLY A 109 -44.02 23.64 -7.26
C GLY A 109 -42.83 23.67 -8.20
N VAL A 110 -42.98 24.41 -9.27
CA VAL A 110 -41.97 25.18 -10.02
C VAL A 110 -40.80 24.39 -10.64
N ARG A 111 -40.84 24.28 -11.96
CA ARG A 111 -39.69 24.02 -12.82
C ARG A 111 -38.65 25.14 -12.64
N GLY A 112 -37.62 24.90 -11.82
CA GLY A 112 -36.41 25.71 -11.67
C GLY A 112 -35.25 25.02 -12.36
N SER A 113 -34.41 25.81 -12.99
CA SER A 113 -33.14 25.46 -13.67
C SER A 113 -32.20 24.60 -12.82
N PRO A 114 -31.20 23.89 -13.39
CA PRO A 114 -30.34 22.94 -12.63
C PRO A 114 -29.62 23.67 -11.51
N HIS A 115 -29.93 23.28 -10.27
CA HIS A 115 -29.37 23.88 -9.07
C HIS A 115 -27.91 23.51 -8.90
N ASN A 116 -27.06 24.53 -8.98
CA ASN A 116 -25.69 24.57 -8.45
C ASN A 116 -25.73 24.92 -6.94
N GLY A 117 -26.52 24.27 -6.15
CA GLY A 117 -26.61 24.47 -4.71
C GLY A 117 -25.88 23.37 -3.94
N GLY A 118 -24.73 23.71 -3.35
CA GLY A 118 -24.06 22.81 -2.42
C GLY A 118 -24.93 22.51 -1.19
N MET A 119 -24.66 21.37 -0.54
CA MET A 119 -25.32 20.92 0.70
C MET A 119 -25.01 21.88 1.86
N THR A 120 -25.91 22.10 2.79
CA THR A 120 -25.66 22.80 4.07
C THR A 120 -25.21 21.81 5.15
N ALA A 121 -24.56 22.25 6.24
CA ALA A 121 -24.15 21.34 7.33
C ALA A 121 -25.37 20.58 7.90
N SER A 122 -26.50 21.24 8.11
CA SER A 122 -27.76 20.60 8.48
C SER A 122 -28.21 19.58 7.44
N ALA A 123 -28.05 19.86 6.14
CA ALA A 123 -28.45 18.92 5.09
C ALA A 123 -27.55 17.68 5.01
N ALA A 124 -26.28 17.74 5.42
CA ALA A 124 -25.40 16.57 5.53
C ALA A 124 -25.85 15.65 6.67
N THR A 125 -26.13 16.22 7.83
CA THR A 125 -26.63 15.50 9.00
C THR A 125 -28.02 14.92 8.72
N ASP A 126 -28.92 15.70 8.05
CA ASP A 126 -30.23 15.25 7.62
C ASP A 126 -30.14 14.09 6.61
N LEU A 127 -29.20 14.15 5.66
CA LEU A 127 -28.95 13.06 4.72
C LEU A 127 -28.49 11.79 5.45
N LEU A 128 -27.53 11.93 6.37
CA LEU A 128 -27.05 10.82 7.19
C LEU A 128 -28.21 10.18 7.99
N GLY A 129 -29.10 11.00 8.57
CA GLY A 129 -30.30 10.52 9.25
C GLY A 129 -31.24 9.72 8.34
N ARG A 130 -31.42 10.15 7.08
CA ARG A 130 -32.23 9.40 6.11
C ARG A 130 -31.57 8.08 5.68
N LEU A 131 -30.24 8.08 5.46
CA LEU A 131 -29.49 6.86 5.16
C LEU A 131 -29.53 5.84 6.31
N ALA A 132 -29.61 6.32 7.56
CA ALA A 132 -29.71 5.49 8.75
C ALA A 132 -31.17 5.05 9.09
N TYR A 133 -32.18 5.64 8.45
CA TYR A 133 -33.57 5.31 8.72
C TYR A 133 -33.89 3.85 8.37
N GLY A 134 -34.49 3.12 9.33
CA GLY A 134 -34.74 1.68 9.20
C GLY A 134 -33.48 0.80 9.31
N ARG A 135 -32.36 1.40 9.74
CA ARG A 135 -31.06 0.73 9.92
C ARG A 135 -30.49 1.07 11.29
N GLU A 136 -31.37 1.07 12.30
CA GLU A 136 -31.01 1.40 13.68
C GLU A 136 -29.87 0.49 14.18
N GLY A 137 -28.92 1.06 14.92
CA GLY A 137 -27.75 0.35 15.45
C GLY A 137 -26.60 0.12 14.46
N ARG A 138 -26.74 0.50 13.18
CA ARG A 138 -25.62 0.44 12.22
C ARG A 138 -24.72 1.68 12.26
N LEU A 139 -25.29 2.86 12.47
CA LEU A 139 -24.57 4.12 12.67
C LEU A 139 -24.15 4.23 14.14
N LEU A 140 -22.86 3.97 14.44
CA LEU A 140 -22.35 3.93 15.81
C LEU A 140 -21.91 5.31 16.32
N HIS A 141 -21.38 6.15 15.43
CA HIS A 141 -20.84 7.46 15.82
C HIS A 141 -21.02 8.49 14.70
N ILE A 142 -21.27 9.75 15.11
CA ILE A 142 -21.29 10.91 14.22
C ILE A 142 -20.25 11.91 14.72
N HIS A 143 -19.38 12.37 13.82
CA HIS A 143 -18.36 13.35 14.12
C HIS A 143 -18.50 14.56 13.18
N GLU A 144 -18.58 15.75 13.76
CA GLU A 144 -18.67 17.01 13.02
C GLU A 144 -17.31 17.68 12.94
N VAL A 145 -16.79 17.81 11.72
CA VAL A 145 -15.55 18.54 11.44
C VAL A 145 -15.90 19.99 11.11
N ALA A 146 -15.48 20.92 11.96
CA ALA A 146 -15.78 22.34 11.78
C ALA A 146 -15.12 22.92 10.52
N ALA A 147 -15.79 23.90 9.92
CA ALA A 147 -15.21 24.71 8.86
C ALA A 147 -13.96 25.45 9.34
N ARG A 148 -12.98 25.60 8.44
CA ARG A 148 -11.78 26.40 8.70
C ARG A 148 -11.72 27.55 7.68
N ALA A 149 -11.47 28.78 8.16
CA ALA A 149 -11.25 29.94 7.30
C ALA A 149 -9.84 29.92 6.70
N ALA A 150 -9.68 30.46 5.48
CA ALA A 150 -8.39 30.64 4.87
C ALA A 150 -7.55 31.71 5.62
N GLN A 151 -6.24 31.43 5.77
CA GLN A 151 -5.25 32.42 6.22
C GLN A 151 -4.31 32.69 5.05
N SER A 152 -4.52 33.81 4.36
CA SER A 152 -3.72 34.18 3.19
C SER A 152 -2.71 35.27 3.54
N GLY A 153 -1.68 35.43 2.70
CA GLY A 153 -0.67 36.47 2.79
C GLY A 153 -0.41 37.11 1.44
N GLN A 154 0.54 38.06 1.41
CA GLN A 154 0.93 38.73 0.16
C GLN A 154 1.96 37.90 -0.58
N TRP A 155 1.96 38.01 -1.92
CA TRP A 155 3.01 37.38 -2.75
C TRP A 155 4.39 37.87 -2.34
N PRO A 156 5.41 37.00 -2.25
CA PRO A 156 6.76 37.40 -1.92
C PRO A 156 7.33 38.34 -2.98
N SER A 157 8.09 39.37 -2.57
CA SER A 157 8.69 40.36 -3.50
C SER A 157 9.73 39.74 -4.46
N TRP A 158 10.28 38.59 -4.13
CA TRP A 158 11.24 37.86 -4.97
C TRP A 158 10.56 36.99 -6.06
N LEU A 159 9.23 36.79 -6.00
CA LEU A 159 8.52 36.00 -7.00
C LEU A 159 8.30 36.84 -8.26
N PRO A 160 8.66 36.33 -9.47
CA PRO A 160 8.49 37.06 -10.72
C PRO A 160 7.04 37.46 -10.98
N SER A 161 6.84 38.66 -11.50
CA SER A 161 5.50 39.23 -11.72
C SER A 161 4.68 38.46 -12.75
N ASP A 162 5.30 37.83 -13.75
CA ASP A 162 4.64 36.96 -14.71
C ASP A 162 4.13 35.67 -14.07
N VAL A 163 4.85 35.13 -13.08
CA VAL A 163 4.38 33.97 -12.29
C VAL A 163 3.16 34.36 -11.45
N ILE A 164 3.20 35.54 -10.78
CA ILE A 164 2.06 36.07 -10.02
C ILE A 164 0.85 36.24 -10.94
N ALA A 165 1.06 36.85 -12.11
CA ALA A 165 0.00 37.05 -13.10
C ALA A 165 -0.60 35.71 -13.59
N ALA A 166 0.25 34.68 -13.81
CA ALA A 166 -0.20 33.36 -14.22
C ALA A 166 -1.07 32.68 -13.15
N TYR A 167 -0.67 32.73 -11.87
CA TYR A 167 -1.51 32.25 -10.77
C TYR A 167 -2.82 33.00 -10.65
N ALA A 168 -2.79 34.34 -10.80
CA ALA A 168 -3.99 35.18 -10.75
C ALA A 168 -4.97 34.85 -11.90
N ALA A 169 -4.44 34.61 -13.12
CA ALA A 169 -5.26 34.16 -14.27
C ALA A 169 -5.92 32.77 -14.01
N GLY A 170 -5.27 31.92 -13.19
CA GLY A 170 -5.82 30.66 -12.71
C GLY A 170 -6.78 30.79 -11.50
N GLY A 171 -7.12 32.06 -11.10
CA GLY A 171 -8.03 32.32 -9.96
C GLY A 171 -7.36 32.35 -8.59
N ILE A 172 -6.03 32.24 -8.50
CA ILE A 172 -5.27 32.26 -7.24
C ILE A 172 -4.75 33.69 -7.01
N THR A 173 -5.49 34.47 -6.22
CA THR A 173 -5.19 35.88 -5.99
C THR A 173 -4.14 36.11 -4.89
N GLN A 174 -4.11 35.24 -3.91
CA GLN A 174 -3.18 35.28 -2.77
C GLN A 174 -2.78 33.86 -2.35
N PRO A 175 -1.53 33.63 -1.95
CA PRO A 175 -1.09 32.35 -1.38
C PRO A 175 -1.56 32.22 0.08
N TRP A 176 -1.69 31.00 0.55
CA TRP A 176 -1.94 30.71 1.97
C TRP A 176 -0.65 30.75 2.78
N GLN A 177 -0.79 31.00 4.10
CA GLN A 177 0.36 31.21 4.97
C GLN A 177 1.37 30.06 4.95
N HIS A 178 0.91 28.79 5.01
CA HIS A 178 1.80 27.62 4.95
C HIS A 178 2.56 27.50 3.62
N GLN A 179 1.96 27.98 2.51
CA GLN A 179 2.62 27.99 1.20
C GLN A 179 3.75 29.02 1.18
N LEU A 180 3.52 30.20 1.80
CA LEU A 180 4.53 31.25 1.95
C LEU A 180 5.68 30.78 2.83
N GLU A 181 5.38 30.21 3.98
CA GLU A 181 6.40 29.71 4.92
C GLU A 181 7.29 28.64 4.26
N ALA A 182 6.69 27.65 3.59
CA ALA A 182 7.44 26.64 2.88
C ALA A 182 8.32 27.24 1.75
N ALA A 183 7.80 28.22 1.01
CA ALA A 183 8.53 28.86 -0.07
C ALA A 183 9.69 29.72 0.45
N GLU A 184 9.53 30.45 1.54
CA GLU A 184 10.60 31.25 2.17
C GLU A 184 11.73 30.36 2.74
N LEU A 185 11.38 29.28 3.45
CA LEU A 185 12.36 28.29 3.93
C LEU A 185 13.15 27.69 2.78
N ALA A 186 12.46 27.23 1.72
CA ALA A 186 13.13 26.68 0.54
C ALA A 186 14.01 27.73 -0.17
N ARG A 187 13.58 28.99 -0.21
CA ARG A 187 14.34 30.11 -0.79
C ARG A 187 15.60 30.45 0.01
N SER A 188 15.56 30.27 1.35
CA SER A 188 16.75 30.44 2.21
C SER A 188 17.76 29.31 2.12
N GLY A 189 17.45 28.23 1.37
CA GLY A 189 18.31 27.06 1.19
C GLY A 189 18.03 25.91 2.17
N GLU A 190 16.99 26.01 2.99
CA GLU A 190 16.61 24.93 3.90
C GLU A 190 15.79 23.87 3.20
N HIS A 191 16.00 22.57 3.55
CA HIS A 191 15.13 21.50 3.13
C HIS A 191 13.82 21.57 3.90
N VAL A 192 12.69 21.34 3.22
CA VAL A 192 11.35 21.58 3.78
C VAL A 192 10.48 20.31 3.70
N ALA A 193 9.78 20.00 4.78
CA ALA A 193 8.67 19.05 4.81
C ALA A 193 7.34 19.83 4.93
N LEU A 194 6.59 19.91 3.83
CA LEU A 194 5.28 20.56 3.77
C LEU A 194 4.20 19.49 4.01
N ALA A 195 3.77 19.34 5.27
CA ALA A 195 2.86 18.30 5.73
C ALA A 195 1.50 18.90 6.15
N THR A 196 0.69 19.25 5.17
CA THR A 196 -0.65 19.84 5.35
C THR A 196 -1.72 18.97 4.72
N GLY A 197 -3.00 19.22 5.06
CA GLY A 197 -4.13 18.42 4.59
C GLY A 197 -4.20 18.23 3.07
N THR A 198 -5.06 17.31 2.63
CA THR A 198 -5.35 17.14 1.20
C THR A 198 -6.05 18.40 0.65
N ALA A 199 -5.81 18.68 -0.62
CA ALA A 199 -6.32 19.89 -1.30
C ALA A 199 -5.90 21.23 -0.67
N SER A 200 -4.88 21.25 0.20
CA SER A 200 -4.32 22.46 0.79
C SER A 200 -3.42 23.26 -0.16
N GLY A 201 -3.40 22.94 -1.46
CA GLY A 201 -2.63 23.68 -2.46
C GLY A 201 -1.11 23.63 -2.28
N LYS A 202 -0.56 22.54 -1.76
CA LYS A 202 0.90 22.34 -1.57
C LYS A 202 1.71 22.67 -2.81
N SER A 203 1.13 22.45 -4.00
CA SER A 203 1.77 22.72 -5.29
C SER A 203 2.26 24.17 -5.45
N ILE A 204 1.59 25.14 -4.84
CA ILE A 204 2.01 26.54 -4.85
C ILE A 204 3.23 26.73 -3.95
N GLY A 205 3.25 26.08 -2.77
CA GLY A 205 4.35 26.17 -1.82
C GLY A 205 5.69 25.74 -2.40
N PHE A 206 5.73 24.60 -3.10
CA PHE A 206 6.95 24.17 -3.81
C PHE A 206 7.10 24.78 -5.20
N GLY A 207 6.00 25.23 -5.85
CA GLY A 207 6.01 25.84 -7.16
C GLY A 207 6.67 27.24 -7.15
N MET A 208 6.41 28.07 -6.13
CA MET A 208 7.01 29.41 -6.02
C MET A 208 8.54 29.38 -6.09
N PRO A 209 9.28 28.68 -5.22
CA PRO A 209 10.74 28.67 -5.28
C PRO A 209 11.28 27.99 -6.54
N ALA A 210 10.61 26.92 -7.04
CA ALA A 210 10.99 26.22 -8.25
C ALA A 210 10.89 27.12 -9.50
N LEU A 211 9.76 27.80 -9.68
CA LEU A 211 9.54 28.71 -10.82
C LEU A 211 10.44 29.95 -10.75
N ALA A 212 10.63 30.53 -9.57
CA ALA A 212 11.55 31.66 -9.39
C ALA A 212 13.00 31.29 -9.74
N ALA A 213 13.48 30.12 -9.35
CA ALA A 213 14.81 29.64 -9.69
C ALA A 213 14.99 29.46 -11.21
N ILE A 214 14.02 28.86 -11.89
CA ILE A 214 14.03 28.69 -13.35
C ILE A 214 14.02 30.07 -14.05
N HIS A 215 13.14 30.97 -13.62
CA HIS A 215 13.03 32.32 -14.20
C HIS A 215 14.31 33.11 -14.05
N GLY A 216 14.93 33.13 -12.84
CA GLY A 216 16.17 33.84 -12.56
C GLY A 216 17.35 33.43 -13.46
N GLY A 217 17.35 32.18 -13.93
CA GLY A 217 18.37 31.69 -14.87
C GLY A 217 17.93 31.65 -16.33
N SER A 218 16.72 32.08 -16.69
CA SER A 218 16.19 32.05 -18.06
C SER A 218 17.00 32.94 -19.04
N SER A 219 17.72 33.93 -18.52
CA SER A 219 18.62 34.78 -19.27
C SER A 219 19.97 34.14 -19.61
N ALA A 220 20.24 32.90 -19.16
CA ALA A 220 21.42 32.14 -19.51
C ALA A 220 21.49 31.88 -21.04
N PRO A 221 22.71 31.79 -21.64
CA PRO A 221 22.86 31.65 -23.10
C PRO A 221 22.10 30.50 -23.74
N ASP A 222 21.85 29.39 -22.99
CA ASP A 222 21.07 28.25 -23.43
C ASP A 222 19.59 28.35 -23.05
N GLY A 223 19.18 29.47 -22.39
CA GLY A 223 17.80 29.71 -21.94
C GLY A 223 17.25 28.68 -20.98
N ARG A 224 18.09 27.81 -20.39
CA ARG A 224 17.59 26.72 -19.51
C ARG A 224 17.41 27.17 -18.06
N GLY A 225 18.29 28.03 -17.57
CA GLY A 225 18.29 28.46 -16.17
C GLY A 225 18.54 27.31 -15.18
N ALA A 226 18.00 27.45 -14.00
CA ALA A 226 17.94 26.34 -13.03
C ALA A 226 17.05 25.21 -13.54
N THR A 227 17.26 23.99 -13.00
CA THR A 227 16.43 22.83 -13.31
C THR A 227 15.79 22.26 -12.05
N VAL A 228 14.64 21.60 -12.23
CA VAL A 228 13.81 21.03 -11.16
C VAL A 228 13.48 19.59 -11.50
N ILE A 229 13.57 18.72 -10.53
CA ILE A 229 13.02 17.36 -10.56
C ILE A 229 11.81 17.28 -9.64
N TYR A 230 10.70 16.77 -10.17
CA TYR A 230 9.50 16.44 -9.41
C TYR A 230 9.32 14.93 -9.40
N LEU A 231 9.30 14.36 -8.19
CA LEU A 231 9.11 12.93 -7.96
C LEU A 231 7.70 12.67 -7.44
N SER A 232 6.98 11.76 -8.09
CA SER A 232 5.68 11.29 -7.64
C SER A 232 5.62 9.76 -7.59
N PRO A 233 4.76 9.17 -6.73
CA PRO A 233 4.60 7.72 -6.66
C PRO A 233 3.90 7.12 -7.87
N THR A 234 3.15 7.91 -8.63
CA THR A 234 2.36 7.46 -9.78
C THR A 234 2.54 8.34 -11.02
N LYS A 235 2.46 7.74 -12.22
CA LYS A 235 2.46 8.47 -13.49
C LYS A 235 1.25 9.42 -13.62
N ALA A 236 0.09 9.03 -13.06
CA ALA A 236 -1.12 9.84 -13.10
C ALA A 236 -0.93 11.20 -12.42
N LEU A 237 -0.33 11.19 -11.21
CA LEU A 237 -0.03 12.42 -10.46
C LEU A 237 0.99 13.31 -11.19
N ALA A 238 2.04 12.71 -11.79
CA ALA A 238 3.00 13.45 -12.60
C ALA A 238 2.33 14.14 -13.80
N ASN A 239 1.43 13.44 -14.49
CA ASN A 239 0.69 14.01 -15.63
C ASN A 239 -0.30 15.11 -15.20
N ASP A 240 -0.93 14.98 -14.05
CA ASP A 240 -1.84 16.01 -13.53
C ASP A 240 -1.07 17.29 -13.16
N GLN A 241 0.07 17.13 -12.50
CA GLN A 241 0.98 18.24 -12.18
C GLN A 241 1.56 18.87 -13.44
N LEU A 242 1.89 18.09 -14.50
CA LEU A 242 2.32 18.65 -15.79
C LEU A 242 1.24 19.55 -16.38
N ARG A 243 -0.02 19.09 -16.44
CA ARG A 243 -1.15 19.91 -16.93
C ARG A 243 -1.34 21.19 -16.10
N ALA A 244 -1.10 21.12 -14.76
CA ALA A 244 -1.18 22.30 -13.91
C ALA A 244 -0.08 23.33 -14.27
N LEU A 245 1.13 22.87 -14.55
CA LEU A 245 2.24 23.73 -15.00
C LEU A 245 1.99 24.31 -16.41
N GLU A 246 1.45 23.54 -17.34
CA GLU A 246 1.10 23.99 -18.70
C GLU A 246 0.04 25.10 -18.68
N ARG A 247 -0.94 25.01 -17.78
CA ARG A 247 -1.99 26.04 -17.60
C ARG A 247 -1.42 27.40 -17.21
N LEU A 248 -0.22 27.45 -16.57
CA LEU A 248 0.44 28.73 -16.25
C LEU A 248 0.89 29.49 -17.51
N SER A 249 1.05 28.80 -18.62
CA SER A 249 1.40 29.39 -19.95
C SER A 249 2.65 30.27 -19.90
N LEU A 250 3.66 29.90 -19.11
CA LEU A 250 4.92 30.62 -18.95
C LEU A 250 5.89 30.24 -20.09
N PRO A 251 6.30 31.18 -21.00
CA PRO A 251 7.06 30.84 -22.21
C PRO A 251 8.45 30.23 -21.95
N TRP A 252 9.05 30.53 -20.81
CA TRP A 252 10.37 30.03 -20.41
C TRP A 252 10.29 28.69 -19.64
N LEU A 253 9.12 28.26 -19.20
CA LEU A 253 8.91 26.99 -18.54
C LEU A 253 8.79 25.85 -19.55
N ARG A 254 9.71 24.89 -19.48
CA ARG A 254 9.75 23.69 -20.33
C ARG A 254 9.60 22.48 -19.44
N ALA A 255 8.36 22.25 -19.02
CA ALA A 255 7.98 21.09 -18.22
C ALA A 255 7.74 19.87 -19.11
N ALA A 256 8.15 18.69 -18.65
CA ALA A 256 7.89 17.43 -19.32
C ALA A 256 7.89 16.25 -18.35
N THR A 257 7.07 15.24 -18.64
CA THR A 257 7.18 13.94 -17.98
C THR A 257 8.34 13.15 -18.57
N TYR A 258 8.99 12.38 -17.70
CA TYR A 258 9.99 11.41 -18.09
C TYR A 258 9.73 10.11 -17.34
N ASP A 259 9.05 9.18 -18.01
CA ASP A 259 8.60 7.91 -17.46
C ASP A 259 8.70 6.77 -18.48
N GLY A 260 8.23 5.55 -18.11
CA GLY A 260 8.33 4.38 -18.98
C GLY A 260 7.57 4.53 -20.31
N ASP A 261 6.53 5.40 -20.36
CA ASP A 261 5.70 5.60 -21.53
C ASP A 261 6.23 6.73 -22.44
N THR A 262 7.24 7.50 -21.98
CA THR A 262 7.85 8.60 -22.76
C THR A 262 8.55 8.03 -24.00
N PRO A 263 8.16 8.43 -25.23
CA PRO A 263 8.78 7.97 -26.47
C PRO A 263 10.29 8.30 -26.54
N SER A 264 11.06 7.50 -27.27
CA SER A 264 12.52 7.65 -27.35
C SER A 264 12.97 9.02 -27.90
N GLU A 265 12.21 9.58 -28.86
CA GLU A 265 12.48 10.90 -29.43
C GLU A 265 12.26 12.01 -28.42
N GLU A 266 11.16 11.93 -27.66
CA GLU A 266 10.85 12.88 -26.59
C GLU A 266 11.88 12.79 -25.45
N ARG A 267 12.40 11.59 -25.12
CA ARG A 267 13.46 11.43 -24.11
C ARG A 267 14.71 12.24 -24.44
N ALA A 268 15.08 12.31 -25.73
CA ALA A 268 16.21 13.13 -26.18
C ALA A 268 15.94 14.63 -26.00
N TRP A 269 14.73 15.08 -26.32
CA TRP A 269 14.29 16.46 -26.13
C TRP A 269 14.27 16.83 -24.65
N VAL A 270 13.68 15.99 -23.77
CA VAL A 270 13.62 16.23 -22.33
C VAL A 270 15.02 16.42 -21.74
N ARG A 271 15.96 15.51 -22.03
CA ARG A 271 17.33 15.63 -21.55
C ARG A 271 18.01 16.94 -21.99
N ARG A 272 17.72 17.38 -23.22
CA ARG A 272 18.40 18.53 -23.83
C ARG A 272 17.77 19.87 -23.46
N TYR A 273 16.46 19.94 -23.32
CA TYR A 273 15.73 21.21 -23.27
C TYR A 273 14.85 21.43 -22.04
N ALA A 274 14.32 20.39 -21.42
CA ALA A 274 13.46 20.54 -20.25
C ALA A 274 14.21 21.19 -19.08
N ASN A 275 13.51 22.08 -18.35
CA ASN A 275 13.98 22.67 -17.11
C ASN A 275 13.15 22.26 -15.90
N TYR A 276 12.01 21.61 -16.12
CA TYR A 276 11.16 21.00 -15.09
C TYR A 276 10.83 19.56 -15.51
N VAL A 277 11.41 18.57 -14.86
CA VAL A 277 11.22 17.15 -15.19
C VAL A 277 10.39 16.46 -14.13
N LEU A 278 9.26 15.90 -14.55
CA LEU A 278 8.35 15.11 -13.69
C LEU A 278 8.61 13.63 -13.95
N THR A 279 8.92 12.87 -12.90
CA THR A 279 9.30 11.46 -13.00
C THR A 279 8.91 10.67 -11.75
N ASN A 280 9.30 9.40 -11.68
CA ASN A 280 9.09 8.52 -10.54
C ASN A 280 10.41 7.88 -10.07
N PRO A 281 10.45 7.31 -8.84
CA PRO A 281 11.66 6.67 -8.32
C PRO A 281 12.19 5.52 -9.18
N ASP A 282 11.30 4.73 -9.80
CA ASP A 282 11.68 3.59 -10.65
C ASP A 282 12.53 4.05 -11.84
N LEU A 283 12.11 5.14 -12.50
CA LEU A 283 12.84 5.64 -13.65
C LEU A 283 14.15 6.35 -13.26
N LEU A 284 14.19 6.99 -12.10
CA LEU A 284 15.48 7.48 -11.54
C LEU A 284 16.44 6.31 -11.37
N HIS A 285 15.99 5.22 -10.75
CA HIS A 285 16.81 4.04 -10.44
C HIS A 285 17.33 3.34 -11.69
N HIS A 286 16.44 3.06 -12.67
CA HIS A 286 16.80 2.24 -13.83
C HIS A 286 17.30 3.03 -15.04
N SER A 287 17.11 4.36 -15.11
CA SER A 287 17.43 5.13 -16.30
C SER A 287 18.28 6.38 -16.03
N LEU A 288 17.78 7.33 -15.21
CA LEU A 288 18.46 8.60 -15.04
C LEU A 288 19.81 8.44 -14.32
N LEU A 289 19.85 7.76 -13.19
CA LEU A 289 21.04 7.60 -12.37
C LEU A 289 22.12 6.76 -13.07
N PRO A 290 21.81 5.57 -13.63
CA PRO A 290 22.82 4.82 -14.41
C PRO A 290 23.33 5.59 -15.65
N GLY A 291 22.46 6.42 -16.26
CA GLY A 291 22.77 7.25 -17.41
C GLY A 291 23.10 8.71 -17.10
N HIS A 292 23.48 9.04 -15.86
CA HIS A 292 23.64 10.43 -15.37
C HIS A 292 24.54 11.31 -16.22
N GLN A 293 25.51 10.71 -16.92
CA GLN A 293 26.41 11.43 -17.82
C GLN A 293 25.65 12.15 -18.95
N HIS A 294 24.57 11.53 -19.46
CA HIS A 294 23.70 12.16 -20.47
C HIS A 294 22.81 13.26 -19.89
N TRP A 295 22.70 13.35 -18.57
CA TRP A 295 21.96 14.33 -17.81
C TRP A 295 22.86 15.41 -17.17
N SER A 296 24.17 15.38 -17.41
CA SER A 296 25.15 16.24 -16.74
C SER A 296 24.82 17.73 -16.84
N ALA A 297 24.34 18.19 -18.01
CA ALA A 297 23.93 19.58 -18.21
C ALA A 297 22.68 19.99 -17.41
N PHE A 298 21.78 19.06 -17.17
CA PHE A 298 20.60 19.23 -16.33
C PHE A 298 20.99 19.18 -14.84
N LEU A 299 21.73 18.15 -14.43
CA LEU A 299 22.11 17.89 -13.04
C LEU A 299 23.00 18.99 -12.44
N ARG A 300 23.89 19.58 -13.26
CA ARG A 300 24.73 20.72 -12.82
C ARG A 300 23.91 21.95 -12.39
N ARG A 301 22.68 22.07 -12.86
CA ARG A 301 21.77 23.18 -12.59
C ARG A 301 20.62 22.81 -11.71
N LEU A 302 20.62 21.58 -11.19
CA LEU A 302 19.55 21.08 -10.34
C LEU A 302 19.50 21.92 -9.06
N HIS A 303 18.41 22.67 -8.89
CA HIS A 303 18.24 23.61 -7.79
C HIS A 303 17.17 23.17 -6.80
N VAL A 304 16.13 22.48 -7.29
CA VAL A 304 15.05 21.99 -6.46
C VAL A 304 14.71 20.54 -6.82
N ILE A 305 14.54 19.71 -5.79
CA ILE A 305 13.94 18.38 -5.88
C ILE A 305 12.65 18.44 -5.09
N VAL A 306 11.53 18.20 -5.75
CA VAL A 306 10.20 18.04 -5.11
C VAL A 306 9.91 16.56 -4.99
N ILE A 307 9.57 16.10 -3.79
CA ILE A 307 9.09 14.73 -3.52
C ILE A 307 7.65 14.87 -3.07
N ASP A 308 6.71 14.54 -3.96
CA ASP A 308 5.29 14.71 -3.67
C ASP A 308 4.63 13.41 -3.22
N GLU A 309 3.56 13.54 -2.43
CA GLU A 309 2.84 12.45 -1.78
C GLU A 309 3.79 11.49 -1.02
N ALA A 310 4.74 12.07 -0.27
CA ALA A 310 5.82 11.32 0.38
C ALA A 310 5.31 10.26 1.39
N HIS A 311 4.10 10.39 1.92
CA HIS A 311 3.47 9.38 2.77
C HIS A 311 3.23 8.03 2.04
N ALA A 312 3.28 8.02 0.70
CA ALA A 312 3.24 6.77 -0.07
C ALA A 312 4.54 5.95 0.03
N TYR A 313 5.66 6.60 0.44
CA TYR A 313 6.97 5.96 0.56
C TYR A 313 7.17 5.45 1.98
N ARG A 314 6.67 4.24 2.24
CA ARG A 314 6.69 3.54 3.53
C ARG A 314 7.21 2.11 3.36
N GLY A 315 7.56 1.45 4.47
CA GLY A 315 8.10 0.10 4.46
C GLY A 315 9.31 -0.05 3.54
N VAL A 316 9.41 -1.18 2.87
CA VAL A 316 10.53 -1.48 1.97
C VAL A 316 10.62 -0.49 0.81
N LEU A 317 9.48 -0.07 0.21
CA LEU A 317 9.47 0.96 -0.83
C LEU A 317 10.06 2.29 -0.33
N GLY A 318 9.72 2.70 0.90
CA GLY A 318 10.29 3.90 1.51
C GLY A 318 11.81 3.83 1.65
N SER A 319 12.32 2.67 2.05
CA SER A 319 13.77 2.40 2.16
C SER A 319 14.46 2.48 0.80
N HIS A 320 13.87 1.89 -0.25
CA HIS A 320 14.39 2.01 -1.63
C HIS A 320 14.39 3.46 -2.12
N VAL A 321 13.29 4.19 -1.91
CA VAL A 321 13.18 5.61 -2.35
C VAL A 321 14.18 6.48 -1.60
N ALA A 322 14.41 6.24 -0.30
CA ALA A 322 15.45 6.93 0.45
C ALA A 322 16.83 6.74 -0.19
N ALA A 323 17.19 5.50 -0.54
CA ALA A 323 18.45 5.20 -1.22
C ALA A 323 18.55 5.88 -2.62
N VAL A 324 17.46 5.86 -3.41
CA VAL A 324 17.39 6.53 -4.73
C VAL A 324 17.58 8.04 -4.61
N VAL A 325 16.90 8.69 -3.64
CA VAL A 325 17.01 10.15 -3.42
C VAL A 325 18.42 10.53 -2.97
N ARG A 326 19.03 9.76 -2.08
CA ARG A 326 20.41 9.99 -1.62
C ARG A 326 21.40 9.81 -2.75
N ARG A 327 21.23 8.81 -3.63
CA ARG A 327 22.03 8.63 -4.86
C ARG A 327 21.85 9.82 -5.81
N LEU A 328 20.61 10.31 -6.01
CA LEU A 328 20.34 11.49 -6.83
C LEU A 328 21.08 12.74 -6.32
N ARG A 329 21.00 12.99 -5.02
CA ARG A 329 21.72 14.11 -4.38
C ARG A 329 23.22 13.96 -4.51
N ARG A 330 23.76 12.76 -4.30
CA ARG A 330 25.18 12.44 -4.48
C ARG A 330 25.64 12.70 -5.91
N VAL A 331 24.85 12.28 -6.92
CA VAL A 331 25.18 12.53 -8.34
C VAL A 331 25.06 14.02 -8.67
N ALA A 332 24.07 14.74 -8.13
CA ALA A 332 23.99 16.20 -8.29
C ALA A 332 25.21 16.91 -7.71
N ALA A 333 25.65 16.54 -6.50
CA ALA A 333 26.85 17.07 -5.86
C ALA A 333 28.13 16.81 -6.67
N HIS A 334 28.24 15.64 -7.31
CA HIS A 334 29.35 15.35 -8.26
C HIS A 334 29.43 16.37 -9.41
N TYR A 335 28.29 16.85 -9.89
CA TYR A 335 28.21 17.90 -10.90
C TYR A 335 28.25 19.33 -10.34
N GLY A 336 28.47 19.51 -9.03
CA GLY A 336 28.57 20.80 -8.35
C GLY A 336 27.23 21.46 -7.99
N ALA A 337 26.13 20.70 -7.96
CA ALA A 337 24.84 21.20 -7.54
C ALA A 337 24.47 20.69 -6.13
N ASP A 338 23.86 21.57 -5.32
CA ASP A 338 23.29 21.23 -4.01
C ASP A 338 21.81 21.64 -3.98
N PRO A 339 20.92 20.77 -4.47
CA PRO A 339 19.50 21.10 -4.59
C PRO A 339 18.79 21.13 -3.24
N VAL A 340 17.94 22.13 -3.06
CA VAL A 340 16.97 22.15 -1.97
C VAL A 340 15.93 21.05 -2.22
N VAL A 341 15.63 20.26 -1.19
CA VAL A 341 14.60 19.21 -1.26
C VAL A 341 13.34 19.68 -0.55
N ILE A 342 12.20 19.64 -1.25
CA ILE A 342 10.89 19.96 -0.70
C ILE A 342 10.08 18.66 -0.72
N VAL A 343 9.79 18.14 0.46
CA VAL A 343 9.00 16.92 0.67
C VAL A 343 7.56 17.34 0.96
N ALA A 344 6.67 17.14 0.00
CA ALA A 344 5.25 17.42 0.16
C ALA A 344 4.49 16.12 0.54
N SER A 345 3.62 16.23 1.52
CA SER A 345 2.87 15.07 2.03
C SER A 345 1.50 15.50 2.55
N ALA A 346 0.57 14.55 2.68
CA ALA A 346 -0.54 14.71 3.60
C ALA A 346 -0.02 14.87 5.04
N THR A 347 -0.88 15.17 5.98
CA THR A 347 -0.52 15.23 7.41
C THR A 347 0.15 13.92 7.83
N MET A 348 1.23 14.01 8.61
CA MET A 348 1.95 12.89 9.21
C MET A 348 2.45 13.27 10.61
N ALA A 349 2.68 12.29 11.47
CA ALA A 349 3.01 12.54 12.88
C ALA A 349 4.32 13.30 13.06
N ASN A 350 5.40 12.87 12.41
CA ASN A 350 6.75 13.43 12.55
C ASN A 350 7.33 13.81 11.18
N PRO A 351 6.82 14.87 10.51
CA PRO A 351 7.17 15.16 9.13
C PRO A 351 8.65 15.52 8.94
N ALA A 352 9.25 16.27 9.87
CA ALA A 352 10.67 16.60 9.80
C ALA A 352 11.56 15.36 9.90
N GLU A 353 11.29 14.46 10.85
CA GLU A 353 12.05 13.23 11.04
C GLU A 353 11.88 12.25 9.87
N ALA A 354 10.65 12.06 9.41
CA ALA A 354 10.38 11.18 8.26
C ALA A 354 11.06 11.69 6.99
N ALA A 355 10.98 13.00 6.72
CA ALA A 355 11.67 13.62 5.59
C ALA A 355 13.19 13.56 5.75
N GLN A 356 13.74 13.78 6.95
CA GLN A 356 15.18 13.64 7.23
C GLN A 356 15.66 12.21 6.97
N ARG A 357 14.90 11.20 7.42
CA ARG A 357 15.23 9.80 7.11
C ARG A 357 15.21 9.52 5.60
N LEU A 358 14.26 10.12 4.87
CA LEU A 358 14.15 9.94 3.42
C LEU A 358 15.35 10.55 2.68
N ILE A 359 15.71 11.80 2.98
CA ILE A 359 16.71 12.54 2.22
C ILE A 359 18.13 12.47 2.79
N GLY A 360 18.31 12.06 4.05
CA GLY A 360 19.59 11.96 4.73
C GLY A 360 20.17 13.31 5.19
N SER A 361 19.34 14.34 5.39
CA SER A 361 19.77 15.69 5.84
C SER A 361 18.69 16.33 6.70
N PRO A 362 19.04 17.28 7.59
CA PRO A 362 18.07 18.01 8.40
C PRO A 362 16.99 18.68 7.56
N VAL A 363 15.75 18.69 8.05
CA VAL A 363 14.57 19.21 7.37
C VAL A 363 13.74 20.06 8.32
N ARG A 364 13.22 21.18 7.81
CA ARG A 364 12.24 22.02 8.54
C ARG A 364 10.82 21.62 8.17
N ALA A 365 9.94 21.44 9.16
CA ALA A 365 8.55 21.08 8.91
C ALA A 365 7.63 22.31 8.92
N VAL A 366 6.68 22.33 7.97
CA VAL A 366 5.55 23.26 7.90
C VAL A 366 4.28 22.41 7.98
N CYS A 367 3.56 22.51 9.11
CA CYS A 367 2.42 21.64 9.44
C CYS A 367 1.09 22.41 9.58
N ASP A 368 1.14 23.72 9.86
CA ASP A 368 -0.03 24.54 10.10
C ASP A 368 -0.79 24.81 8.81
N ASP A 369 -1.84 24.05 8.58
CA ASP A 369 -2.63 24.14 7.35
C ASP A 369 -3.53 25.38 7.37
N ALA A 370 -3.13 26.42 6.63
CA ALA A 370 -3.84 27.69 6.48
C ALA A 370 -4.88 27.68 5.35
N SER A 371 -5.15 26.55 4.70
CA SER A 371 -6.16 26.45 3.64
C SER A 371 -7.59 26.46 4.18
N PRO A 372 -8.58 26.95 3.43
CA PRO A 372 -9.97 26.82 3.83
C PRO A 372 -10.42 25.36 3.78
N ARG A 373 -11.28 24.99 4.72
CA ARG A 373 -11.91 23.65 4.71
C ARG A 373 -13.41 23.84 4.95
N PRO A 374 -14.29 23.24 4.12
CA PRO A 374 -15.73 23.21 4.41
C PRO A 374 -16.02 22.36 5.66
N PRO A 375 -17.17 22.52 6.29
CA PRO A 375 -17.60 21.62 7.34
C PRO A 375 -17.89 20.24 6.75
N MET A 376 -17.65 19.18 7.53
CA MET A 376 -17.89 17.80 7.12
C MET A 376 -18.53 17.01 8.25
N THR A 377 -19.56 16.25 7.94
CA THR A 377 -20.15 15.26 8.84
C THR A 377 -19.55 13.89 8.52
N ILE A 378 -19.06 13.16 9.51
CA ILE A 378 -18.49 11.82 9.35
C ILE A 378 -19.32 10.83 10.15
N GLY A 379 -19.78 9.76 9.50
CA GLY A 379 -20.48 8.63 10.14
C GLY A 379 -19.60 7.39 10.20
N LEU A 380 -19.50 6.76 11.38
CA LEU A 380 -18.91 5.44 11.54
C LEU A 380 -20.01 4.39 11.52
N TRP A 381 -19.91 3.45 10.58
CA TRP A 381 -20.98 2.54 10.22
C TRP A 381 -20.57 1.08 10.35
N GLN A 382 -21.32 0.29 11.11
CA GLN A 382 -21.09 -1.14 11.27
C GLN A 382 -22.24 -1.94 10.64
N PRO A 383 -21.99 -2.82 9.66
CA PRO A 383 -23.00 -3.71 9.11
C PRO A 383 -23.59 -4.63 10.19
N PRO A 384 -24.87 -5.03 10.08
CA PRO A 384 -25.55 -5.87 11.08
C PRO A 384 -25.06 -7.31 11.07
N MET A 385 -25.25 -8.00 12.18
CA MET A 385 -25.16 -9.46 12.23
C MET A 385 -26.34 -10.07 11.47
N LEU A 386 -26.07 -11.07 10.68
CA LEU A 386 -27.08 -11.92 10.03
C LEU A 386 -27.18 -13.21 10.84
N THR A 387 -28.35 -13.46 11.42
CA THR A 387 -28.64 -14.73 12.09
C THR A 387 -28.99 -15.76 11.02
N SER A 388 -28.32 -16.89 11.02
CA SER A 388 -28.68 -18.06 10.19
C SER A 388 -29.58 -18.97 10.96
N ASP A 389 -30.82 -19.15 10.48
CA ASP A 389 -31.83 -20.04 11.11
C ASP A 389 -31.50 -21.55 10.97
N GLU A 390 -30.54 -21.92 10.08
CA GLU A 390 -30.29 -23.34 9.75
C GLU A 390 -28.91 -23.89 10.18
N ASP A 391 -27.87 -23.07 10.31
CA ASP A 391 -26.50 -23.56 10.60
C ASP A 391 -25.84 -22.95 11.86
N GLY A 392 -26.51 -22.02 12.55
CA GLY A 392 -25.99 -21.44 13.80
C GLY A 392 -24.73 -20.57 13.67
N ASP A 393 -24.34 -20.25 12.46
CA ASP A 393 -23.13 -19.47 12.19
C ASP A 393 -23.48 -18.00 11.94
N ASP A 394 -23.55 -17.23 13.03
CA ASP A 394 -23.79 -15.79 12.99
C ASP A 394 -22.66 -15.08 12.27
N ARG A 395 -22.94 -14.48 11.11
CA ARG A 395 -21.95 -13.73 10.33
C ARG A 395 -22.39 -12.30 10.12
N ARG A 396 -21.44 -11.38 10.10
CA ARG A 396 -21.72 -9.98 9.77
C ARG A 396 -22.01 -9.80 8.29
N ARG A 397 -23.01 -8.95 7.97
CA ARG A 397 -23.26 -8.53 6.58
C ARG A 397 -22.00 -7.89 5.98
N SER A 398 -21.69 -8.19 4.72
CA SER A 398 -20.47 -7.68 4.11
C SER A 398 -20.49 -6.15 3.95
N ALA A 399 -19.37 -5.49 4.23
CA ALA A 399 -19.22 -4.06 4.00
C ALA A 399 -19.49 -3.67 2.53
N LEU A 400 -19.22 -4.59 1.59
CA LEU A 400 -19.48 -4.39 0.18
C LEU A 400 -20.97 -4.27 -0.13
N SER A 401 -21.80 -5.21 0.39
CA SER A 401 -23.25 -5.19 0.22
C SER A 401 -23.87 -3.96 0.88
N GLU A 402 -23.40 -3.60 2.09
CA GLU A 402 -23.85 -2.41 2.80
C GLU A 402 -23.52 -1.12 2.02
N THR A 403 -22.31 -1.05 1.45
CA THR A 403 -21.88 0.07 0.62
C THR A 403 -22.72 0.20 -0.65
N ALA A 404 -23.11 -0.93 -1.27
CA ALA A 404 -23.97 -0.90 -2.47
C ALA A 404 -25.36 -0.32 -2.16
N ASP A 405 -25.95 -0.68 -1.01
CA ASP A 405 -27.23 -0.10 -0.56
C ASP A 405 -27.09 1.43 -0.34
N LEU A 406 -26.05 1.83 0.40
CA LEU A 406 -25.80 3.26 0.68
C LEU A 406 -25.56 4.07 -0.60
N LEU A 407 -24.86 3.51 -1.59
CA LEU A 407 -24.69 4.15 -2.90
C LEU A 407 -26.02 4.27 -3.65
N ALA A 408 -26.87 3.24 -3.62
CA ALA A 408 -28.19 3.26 -4.24
C ALA A 408 -29.06 4.35 -3.61
N ASP A 409 -29.09 4.43 -2.28
CA ASP A 409 -29.83 5.46 -1.56
C ASP A 409 -29.33 6.88 -1.91
N CYS A 410 -28.02 7.08 -2.00
CA CYS A 410 -27.45 8.38 -2.42
C CYS A 410 -27.93 8.78 -3.83
N VAL A 411 -28.01 7.82 -4.77
CA VAL A 411 -28.53 8.09 -6.12
C VAL A 411 -30.01 8.46 -6.09
N VAL A 412 -30.83 7.74 -5.31
CA VAL A 412 -32.26 8.04 -5.13
C VAL A 412 -32.46 9.44 -4.51
N GLU A 413 -31.63 9.81 -3.54
CA GLU A 413 -31.61 11.15 -2.93
C GLU A 413 -31.03 12.24 -3.89
N GLY A 414 -30.67 11.88 -5.11
CA GLY A 414 -30.13 12.78 -6.12
C GLY A 414 -28.73 13.30 -5.78
N ARG A 415 -27.99 12.63 -4.89
CA ARG A 415 -26.64 12.98 -4.47
C ARG A 415 -25.58 12.31 -5.33
N GLN A 416 -24.42 12.96 -5.40
CA GLN A 416 -23.26 12.42 -6.08
C GLN A 416 -22.32 11.78 -5.08
N ALA A 417 -22.13 10.45 -5.19
CA ALA A 417 -21.41 9.65 -4.22
C ALA A 417 -20.23 8.87 -4.84
N LEU A 418 -19.14 8.74 -4.09
CA LEU A 418 -17.98 7.93 -4.43
C LEU A 418 -17.73 6.91 -3.32
N ALA A 419 -17.62 5.62 -3.68
CA ALA A 419 -17.28 4.58 -2.73
C ALA A 419 -15.89 4.01 -3.00
N PHE A 420 -15.01 4.06 -2.00
CA PHE A 420 -13.69 3.44 -2.04
C PHE A 420 -13.75 2.00 -1.54
N ILE A 421 -13.23 1.06 -2.34
CA ILE A 421 -13.26 -0.38 -2.08
C ILE A 421 -11.87 -0.96 -2.32
N ARG A 422 -11.39 -1.82 -1.43
CA ARG A 422 -9.99 -2.29 -1.44
C ARG A 422 -9.59 -3.09 -2.67
N SER A 423 -10.52 -3.83 -3.30
CA SER A 423 -10.19 -4.69 -4.43
C SER A 423 -10.83 -4.26 -5.75
N ARG A 424 -10.15 -4.51 -6.87
CA ARG A 424 -10.67 -4.23 -8.22
C ARG A 424 -11.98 -4.99 -8.49
N ARG A 425 -12.02 -6.28 -8.11
CA ARG A 425 -13.22 -7.13 -8.22
C ARG A 425 -14.36 -6.61 -7.34
N GLY A 426 -14.04 -6.18 -6.11
CA GLY A 426 -15.03 -5.59 -5.20
C GLY A 426 -15.65 -4.31 -5.75
N ALA A 427 -14.86 -3.41 -6.38
CA ALA A 427 -15.38 -2.19 -6.97
C ALA A 427 -16.36 -2.47 -8.13
N GLU A 428 -16.06 -3.45 -8.99
CA GLU A 428 -16.97 -3.91 -10.04
C GLU A 428 -18.26 -4.52 -9.43
N ALA A 429 -18.10 -5.41 -8.44
CA ALA A 429 -19.23 -6.06 -7.80
C ALA A 429 -20.16 -5.05 -7.10
N ALA A 430 -19.61 -4.07 -6.37
CA ALA A 430 -20.41 -3.02 -5.73
C ALA A 430 -21.22 -2.22 -6.77
N ALA A 431 -20.58 -1.85 -7.90
CA ALA A 431 -21.30 -1.14 -8.96
C ALA A 431 -22.42 -1.98 -9.61
N VAL A 432 -22.21 -3.29 -9.78
CA VAL A 432 -23.25 -4.22 -10.27
C VAL A 432 -24.39 -4.29 -9.28
N MET A 433 -24.11 -4.59 -8.00
CA MET A 433 -25.12 -4.69 -6.94
C MET A 433 -25.93 -3.39 -6.81
N THR A 434 -25.25 -2.23 -6.87
CA THR A 434 -25.95 -0.92 -6.83
C THR A 434 -26.86 -0.72 -8.04
N ARG A 435 -26.45 -1.14 -9.23
CA ARG A 435 -27.31 -1.07 -10.44
C ARG A 435 -28.54 -1.98 -10.33
N ASP A 436 -28.35 -3.19 -9.83
CA ASP A 436 -29.43 -4.15 -9.66
C ASP A 436 -30.49 -3.59 -8.70
N LEU A 437 -30.08 -3.06 -7.55
CA LEU A 437 -30.96 -2.40 -6.58
C LEU A 437 -31.73 -1.21 -7.21
N LEU A 438 -31.05 -0.39 -8.02
CA LEU A 438 -31.69 0.77 -8.66
C LEU A 438 -32.58 0.37 -9.83
N THR A 439 -32.30 -0.74 -10.51
CA THR A 439 -33.14 -1.24 -11.61
C THR A 439 -34.54 -1.59 -11.13
N ASP A 440 -34.64 -2.11 -9.90
CA ASP A 440 -35.92 -2.40 -9.26
C ASP A 440 -36.71 -1.14 -8.87
N VAL A 441 -36.04 0.00 -8.72
CA VAL A 441 -36.65 1.30 -8.37
C VAL A 441 -36.95 2.11 -9.63
N ASP A 442 -35.93 2.38 -10.46
CA ASP A 442 -36.03 3.07 -11.74
C ASP A 442 -34.81 2.71 -12.62
N PRO A 443 -34.98 1.97 -13.74
CA PRO A 443 -33.88 1.62 -14.64
C PRO A 443 -33.04 2.79 -15.14
N ALA A 444 -33.59 4.02 -15.17
CA ALA A 444 -32.84 5.20 -15.58
C ALA A 444 -31.78 5.59 -14.54
N LEU A 445 -32.01 5.34 -13.27
CA LEU A 445 -31.03 5.57 -12.20
C LEU A 445 -29.85 4.60 -12.27
N ALA A 446 -30.09 3.35 -12.66
CA ALA A 446 -29.05 2.34 -12.81
C ALA A 446 -27.96 2.77 -13.84
N THR A 447 -28.34 3.53 -14.88
CA THR A 447 -27.39 4.05 -15.89
C THR A 447 -26.42 5.11 -15.33
N GLN A 448 -26.70 5.67 -14.15
CA GLN A 448 -25.89 6.69 -13.49
C GLN A 448 -24.84 6.09 -12.53
N VAL A 449 -24.70 4.76 -12.53
CA VAL A 449 -23.73 4.04 -11.69
C VAL A 449 -22.61 3.47 -12.56
N SER A 450 -21.36 3.61 -12.11
CA SER A 450 -20.18 3.06 -12.80
C SER A 450 -19.13 2.57 -11.79
N ALA A 451 -18.30 1.61 -12.22
CA ALA A 451 -17.05 1.28 -11.55
C ALA A 451 -15.89 2.08 -12.15
N TYR A 452 -14.83 2.32 -11.34
CA TYR A 452 -13.57 2.90 -11.79
C TYR A 452 -12.40 2.19 -11.11
N ARG A 453 -11.43 1.70 -11.88
CA ARG A 453 -10.26 1.02 -11.32
C ARG A 453 -9.02 1.14 -12.19
N GLY A 454 -7.88 0.88 -11.59
CA GLY A 454 -6.64 0.66 -12.34
C GLY A 454 -6.78 -0.57 -13.26
N GLY A 455 -6.31 -0.42 -14.52
CA GLY A 455 -6.41 -1.46 -15.54
C GLY A 455 -7.45 -1.18 -16.63
N TYR A 456 -8.29 -0.17 -16.48
CA TYR A 456 -9.07 0.38 -17.61
C TYR A 456 -8.16 1.15 -18.56
N LEU A 457 -8.55 1.18 -19.84
CA LEU A 457 -7.83 1.95 -20.85
C LEU A 457 -7.81 3.45 -20.48
N PRO A 458 -6.77 4.20 -20.83
CA PRO A 458 -6.67 5.62 -20.50
C PRO A 458 -7.84 6.46 -21.04
N GLU A 459 -8.40 6.10 -22.20
CA GLU A 459 -9.55 6.73 -22.83
C GLU A 459 -10.82 6.51 -22.00
N GLU A 460 -11.06 5.27 -21.58
CA GLU A 460 -12.23 4.90 -20.76
C GLU A 460 -12.19 5.63 -19.41
N ARG A 461 -11.02 5.70 -18.78
CA ARG A 461 -10.87 6.44 -17.52
C ARG A 461 -11.20 7.92 -17.68
N ARG A 462 -10.70 8.56 -18.76
CA ARG A 462 -10.99 9.97 -19.07
C ARG A 462 -12.47 10.23 -19.32
N ASP A 463 -13.16 9.31 -20.01
CA ASP A 463 -14.62 9.41 -20.23
C ASP A 463 -15.40 9.31 -18.92
N LEU A 464 -15.07 8.32 -18.08
CA LEU A 464 -15.70 8.13 -16.76
C LEU A 464 -15.50 9.38 -15.86
N GLU A 465 -14.29 9.93 -15.82
CA GLU A 465 -13.98 11.16 -15.07
C GLU A 465 -14.76 12.38 -15.62
N ALA A 466 -14.86 12.52 -16.93
CA ALA A 466 -15.63 13.59 -17.56
C ALA A 466 -17.14 13.46 -17.27
N ARG A 467 -17.67 12.23 -17.31
CA ARG A 467 -19.09 11.94 -17.01
C ARG A 467 -19.39 12.17 -15.51
N LEU A 468 -18.46 11.82 -14.61
CA LEU A 468 -18.60 12.08 -13.18
C LEU A 468 -18.59 13.59 -12.89
N ARG A 469 -17.63 14.34 -13.44
CA ARG A 469 -17.58 15.82 -13.31
C ARG A 469 -18.80 16.54 -13.88
N ALA A 470 -19.37 15.99 -14.95
CA ALA A 470 -20.59 16.52 -15.56
C ALA A 470 -21.88 16.13 -14.82
N GLY A 471 -21.79 15.36 -13.71
CA GLY A 471 -22.95 14.88 -12.94
C GLY A 471 -23.79 13.83 -13.66
N ARG A 472 -23.30 13.25 -14.77
CA ARG A 472 -23.97 12.16 -15.50
C ARG A 472 -23.80 10.81 -14.80
N ILE A 473 -22.73 10.64 -14.05
CA ILE A 473 -22.54 9.55 -13.09
C ILE A 473 -22.80 10.14 -11.71
N ARG A 474 -23.73 9.54 -10.97
CA ARG A 474 -24.05 9.92 -9.58
C ARG A 474 -23.44 9.00 -8.56
N ALA A 475 -23.26 7.70 -8.85
CA ALA A 475 -22.55 6.79 -7.98
C ALA A 475 -21.37 6.15 -8.72
N MET A 476 -20.20 6.12 -8.06
CA MET A 476 -19.03 5.47 -8.59
C MET A 476 -18.35 4.64 -7.51
N ALA A 477 -18.20 3.32 -7.76
CA ALA A 477 -17.40 2.44 -6.93
C ALA A 477 -15.97 2.40 -7.48
N THR A 478 -14.98 2.66 -6.62
CA THR A 478 -13.57 2.76 -7.05
C THR A 478 -12.61 2.07 -6.10
N THR A 479 -11.41 1.82 -6.57
CA THR A 479 -10.26 1.48 -5.69
C THR A 479 -9.51 2.77 -5.29
N SER A 480 -8.37 2.64 -4.59
CA SER A 480 -7.45 3.78 -4.34
C SER A 480 -7.01 4.53 -5.61
N ALA A 481 -7.42 4.08 -6.80
CA ALA A 481 -7.10 4.76 -8.07
C ALA A 481 -7.66 6.20 -8.16
N LEU A 482 -8.72 6.53 -7.43
CA LEU A 482 -9.26 7.91 -7.32
C LEU A 482 -8.85 8.63 -6.03
N GLU A 483 -8.00 8.02 -5.21
CA GLU A 483 -7.50 8.60 -3.97
C GLU A 483 -6.47 9.71 -4.24
N MET A 484 -5.57 9.52 -5.22
CA MET A 484 -4.49 10.44 -5.56
C MET A 484 -4.48 10.84 -7.04
N GLY A 485 -4.10 12.07 -7.34
CA GLY A 485 -3.69 12.51 -8.69
C GLY A 485 -4.79 12.65 -9.73
N ILE A 486 -6.06 12.77 -9.33
CA ILE A 486 -7.16 12.99 -10.29
C ILE A 486 -8.04 14.13 -9.75
N ASP A 487 -8.35 15.08 -10.63
CA ASP A 487 -9.23 16.22 -10.34
C ASP A 487 -10.70 15.77 -10.32
N VAL A 488 -11.03 14.92 -9.35
CA VAL A 488 -12.38 14.56 -8.96
C VAL A 488 -12.57 15.01 -7.51
N SER A 489 -13.14 16.19 -7.37
CA SER A 489 -13.46 16.81 -6.09
C SER A 489 -14.87 17.37 -6.13
N GLY A 490 -15.40 17.70 -4.95
CA GLY A 490 -16.70 18.36 -4.86
C GLY A 490 -17.89 17.40 -4.97
N LEU A 491 -17.71 16.16 -4.57
CA LEU A 491 -18.79 15.18 -4.38
C LEU A 491 -19.58 15.49 -3.12
N ASP A 492 -20.85 15.06 -3.07
CA ASP A 492 -21.69 15.24 -1.89
C ASP A 492 -21.35 14.22 -0.79
N VAL A 493 -21.08 12.95 -1.16
CA VAL A 493 -20.85 11.84 -0.25
C VAL A 493 -19.62 11.04 -0.67
N VAL A 494 -18.81 10.67 0.32
CA VAL A 494 -17.74 9.67 0.14
C VAL A 494 -17.95 8.53 1.14
N ILE A 495 -17.90 7.29 0.63
CA ILE A 495 -18.02 6.07 1.42
C ILE A 495 -16.69 5.32 1.34
N THR A 496 -16.14 4.91 2.49
CA THR A 496 -14.95 4.06 2.56
C THR A 496 -15.34 2.70 3.10
N ALA A 497 -15.28 1.66 2.25
CA ALA A 497 -15.62 0.28 2.59
C ALA A 497 -14.40 -0.45 3.16
N GLY A 498 -14.28 -0.47 4.47
CA GLY A 498 -13.15 -0.98 5.23
C GLY A 498 -12.00 0.02 5.36
N TRP A 499 -11.15 -0.22 6.35
CA TRP A 499 -10.00 0.64 6.63
C TRP A 499 -9.06 0.77 5.43
N PRO A 500 -8.72 1.97 4.96
CA PRO A 500 -7.93 2.16 3.75
C PRO A 500 -6.41 1.92 3.94
N GLY A 501 -5.99 1.48 5.11
CA GLY A 501 -4.61 1.20 5.47
C GLY A 501 -3.96 2.29 6.33
N THR A 502 -4.37 3.55 6.20
CA THR A 502 -3.86 4.66 7.02
C THR A 502 -4.94 5.72 7.24
N ARG A 503 -4.79 6.52 8.31
CA ARG A 503 -5.60 7.73 8.53
C ARG A 503 -5.38 8.75 7.42
N ALA A 504 -4.14 8.86 6.90
CA ALA A 504 -3.84 9.71 5.76
C ALA A 504 -4.72 9.37 4.55
N SER A 505 -4.81 8.08 4.18
CA SER A 505 -5.68 7.59 3.11
C SER A 505 -7.16 7.88 3.41
N LEU A 506 -7.63 7.66 4.65
CA LEU A 506 -9.01 7.97 5.03
C LEU A 506 -9.34 9.45 4.80
N TRP A 507 -8.48 10.34 5.27
CA TRP A 507 -8.66 11.79 5.08
C TRP A 507 -8.50 12.21 3.62
N GLN A 508 -7.66 11.53 2.81
CA GLN A 508 -7.56 11.77 1.37
C GLN A 508 -8.83 11.36 0.63
N GLN A 509 -9.41 10.22 1.00
CA GLN A 509 -10.68 9.76 0.46
C GLN A 509 -11.82 10.71 0.85
N PHE A 510 -11.96 11.06 2.11
CA PHE A 510 -12.97 12.03 2.57
C PHE A 510 -12.77 13.41 1.96
N GLY A 511 -11.53 13.81 1.71
CA GLY A 511 -11.19 15.07 1.02
C GLY A 511 -11.68 15.17 -0.43
N ARG A 512 -12.20 14.08 -1.02
CA ARG A 512 -12.92 14.11 -2.31
C ARG A 512 -14.34 14.63 -2.20
N ALA A 513 -14.92 14.65 -0.99
CA ALA A 513 -16.21 15.27 -0.71
C ALA A 513 -16.07 16.75 -0.41
N GLY A 514 -17.11 17.54 -0.67
CA GLY A 514 -17.16 18.98 -0.46
C GLY A 514 -16.74 19.81 -1.66
N ARG A 515 -17.70 20.49 -2.29
CA ARG A 515 -17.44 21.51 -3.32
C ARG A 515 -17.01 22.80 -2.64
N ALA A 516 -16.25 23.66 -3.31
CA ALA A 516 -15.75 24.94 -2.82
C ALA A 516 -16.68 25.63 -1.78
N GLY A 517 -16.50 25.29 -0.48
CA GLY A 517 -17.29 25.83 0.63
C GLY A 517 -18.58 25.06 0.98
N SER A 518 -18.97 24.00 0.24
CA SER A 518 -20.16 23.21 0.56
C SER A 518 -19.86 22.11 1.55
N PRO A 519 -20.71 21.88 2.56
CA PRO A 519 -20.62 20.73 3.48
C PRO A 519 -20.61 19.38 2.76
N ALA A 520 -19.97 18.41 3.37
CA ALA A 520 -19.77 17.08 2.83
C ALA A 520 -20.13 15.98 3.83
N LEU A 521 -20.47 14.80 3.34
CA LEU A 521 -20.69 13.59 4.15
C LEU A 521 -19.59 12.57 3.86
N GLY A 522 -18.90 12.10 4.91
CA GLY A 522 -18.00 10.95 4.89
C GLY A 522 -18.62 9.77 5.63
N LEU A 523 -18.55 8.56 5.08
CA LEU A 523 -19.00 7.34 5.75
C LEU A 523 -17.87 6.33 5.76
N PHE A 524 -17.51 5.83 6.95
CA PHE A 524 -16.62 4.68 7.11
C PHE A 524 -17.46 3.45 7.43
N VAL A 525 -17.50 2.47 6.54
CA VAL A 525 -18.27 1.22 6.67
C VAL A 525 -17.30 0.11 7.05
N ALA A 526 -17.39 -0.38 8.28
CA ALA A 526 -16.50 -1.40 8.83
C ALA A 526 -16.67 -2.75 8.13
N ARG A 527 -15.56 -3.45 7.87
CA ARG A 527 -15.53 -4.86 7.51
C ARG A 527 -15.56 -5.72 8.77
N ASP A 528 -15.79 -7.00 8.57
CA ASP A 528 -15.69 -8.00 9.61
C ASP A 528 -14.22 -8.40 9.80
N ASP A 529 -13.45 -7.51 10.45
CA ASP A 529 -12.04 -7.74 10.83
C ASP A 529 -11.70 -6.98 12.13
N PRO A 530 -10.62 -7.39 12.86
CA PRO A 530 -10.32 -6.84 14.19
C PRO A 530 -10.09 -5.32 14.17
N LEU A 531 -9.37 -4.80 13.18
CA LEU A 531 -9.03 -3.38 13.11
C LEU A 531 -10.27 -2.53 12.82
N ASP A 532 -11.06 -2.88 11.80
CA ASP A 532 -12.25 -2.12 11.43
C ASP A 532 -13.26 -2.11 12.60
N SER A 533 -13.45 -3.26 13.27
CA SER A 533 -14.31 -3.39 14.45
C SER A 533 -13.84 -2.50 15.61
N TYR A 534 -12.54 -2.50 15.92
CA TYR A 534 -11.97 -1.61 16.92
C TYR A 534 -12.20 -0.13 16.58
N LEU A 535 -11.95 0.26 15.34
CA LEU A 535 -12.02 1.65 14.90
C LEU A 535 -13.43 2.26 14.99
N VAL A 536 -14.48 1.50 14.67
CA VAL A 536 -15.86 2.04 14.74
C VAL A 536 -16.38 2.17 16.16
N HIS A 537 -15.81 1.40 17.12
CA HIS A 537 -16.14 1.49 18.55
C HIS A 537 -15.25 2.50 19.30
N HIS A 538 -14.08 2.88 18.72
CA HIS A 538 -13.15 3.85 19.31
C HIS A 538 -12.92 5.06 18.38
N PRO A 539 -13.94 5.94 18.20
CA PRO A 539 -13.90 7.04 17.23
C PRO A 539 -12.76 8.01 17.48
N ASP A 540 -12.36 8.26 18.73
CA ASP A 540 -11.23 9.15 19.07
C ASP A 540 -9.91 8.67 18.49
N VAL A 541 -9.73 7.36 18.35
CA VAL A 541 -8.53 6.76 17.76
C VAL A 541 -8.45 7.04 16.25
N VAL A 542 -9.59 7.11 15.57
CA VAL A 542 -9.67 7.37 14.12
C VAL A 542 -9.62 8.86 13.81
N LEU A 543 -10.42 9.65 14.55
CA LEU A 543 -10.78 11.02 14.22
C LEU A 543 -10.09 12.04 15.12
N GLY A 544 -9.70 11.65 16.34
CA GLY A 544 -9.12 12.53 17.37
C GLY A 544 -7.60 12.51 17.46
N THR A 545 -6.91 11.58 16.79
CA THR A 545 -5.45 11.45 16.85
C THR A 545 -4.77 11.92 15.57
N ASN A 546 -3.49 12.29 15.69
CA ASN A 546 -2.67 12.61 14.53
C ASN A 546 -2.53 11.40 13.60
N VAL A 547 -2.21 11.67 12.34
CA VAL A 547 -1.91 10.65 11.33
C VAL A 547 -0.65 9.86 11.74
N GLU A 548 -0.57 8.59 11.34
CA GLU A 548 0.50 7.67 11.70
C GLU A 548 1.88 8.18 11.23
N ALA A 549 2.92 7.79 11.97
CA ALA A 549 4.29 8.00 11.54
C ALA A 549 4.61 7.13 10.31
N SER A 550 5.31 7.69 9.31
CA SER A 550 5.85 6.90 8.21
C SER A 550 6.99 6.02 8.72
N VAL A 551 6.78 4.70 8.66
CA VAL A 551 7.75 3.71 9.10
C VAL A 551 8.48 3.14 7.89
N PHE A 552 9.79 3.23 7.85
CA PHE A 552 10.71 2.59 6.89
C PHE A 552 12.14 2.63 7.43
N ASP A 553 12.97 1.67 7.04
CA ASP A 553 14.37 1.59 7.46
C ASP A 553 15.33 1.80 6.28
N PRO A 554 15.96 2.99 6.15
CA PRO A 554 16.97 3.24 5.12
C PRO A 554 18.26 2.44 5.29
N ALA A 555 18.49 1.84 6.47
CA ALA A 555 19.66 1.05 6.80
C ALA A 555 19.45 -0.46 6.58
N ASN A 556 18.24 -0.89 6.20
CA ASN A 556 17.98 -2.29 5.87
C ASN A 556 19.01 -2.80 4.87
N ARG A 557 19.82 -3.79 5.29
CA ARG A 557 20.95 -4.30 4.51
C ARG A 557 20.54 -4.90 3.15
N TYR A 558 19.39 -5.55 3.07
CA TYR A 558 18.87 -6.16 1.84
C TYR A 558 18.42 -5.13 0.81
N VAL A 559 18.01 -3.94 1.28
CA VAL A 559 17.70 -2.79 0.45
C VAL A 559 18.98 -2.01 0.12
N LEU A 560 19.80 -1.70 1.11
CA LEU A 560 20.94 -0.80 0.94
C LEU A 560 22.07 -1.41 0.11
N ALA A 561 22.37 -2.72 0.26
CA ALA A 561 23.49 -3.37 -0.44
C ALA A 561 23.38 -3.26 -1.98
N PRO A 562 22.27 -3.61 -2.65
CA PRO A 562 22.16 -3.41 -4.11
C PRO A 562 22.20 -1.94 -4.53
N HIS A 563 21.73 -1.01 -3.68
CA HIS A 563 21.86 0.43 -3.96
C HIS A 563 23.29 0.94 -3.83
N LEU A 564 24.10 0.35 -2.94
CA LEU A 564 25.54 0.66 -2.86
C LEU A 564 26.28 0.16 -4.11
N CYS A 565 25.93 -1.02 -4.63
CA CYS A 565 26.43 -1.51 -5.91
C CYS A 565 26.07 -0.55 -7.05
N ALA A 566 24.82 -0.11 -7.13
CA ALA A 566 24.36 0.85 -8.14
C ALA A 566 25.06 2.20 -7.99
N ALA A 567 25.22 2.70 -6.75
CA ALA A 567 25.97 3.93 -6.47
C ALA A 567 27.43 3.85 -6.88
N ALA A 568 28.10 2.69 -6.67
CA ALA A 568 29.49 2.45 -7.10
C ALA A 568 29.62 2.39 -8.63
N ALA A 569 28.59 1.90 -9.33
CA ALA A 569 28.54 1.89 -10.79
C ALA A 569 28.35 3.30 -11.40
N GLU A 570 27.60 4.17 -10.70
CA GLU A 570 27.40 5.58 -11.10
C GLU A 570 28.67 6.41 -10.92
N ILE A 571 29.19 6.40 -9.71
CA ILE A 571 30.38 7.12 -9.29
C ILE A 571 31.07 6.26 -8.22
N PRO A 572 32.41 6.08 -8.23
CA PRO A 572 33.09 5.30 -7.20
C PRO A 572 32.71 5.75 -5.78
N LEU A 573 32.49 4.81 -4.87
CA LEU A 573 32.21 5.11 -3.47
C LEU A 573 33.51 5.50 -2.77
N THR A 574 33.48 6.56 -1.96
CA THR A 574 34.62 7.01 -1.13
C THR A 574 34.25 6.87 0.35
N GLU A 575 35.25 6.79 1.23
CA GLU A 575 35.00 6.67 2.68
C GLU A 575 34.12 7.80 3.23
N ASP A 576 34.52 9.05 2.98
CA ASP A 576 33.76 10.23 3.42
C ASP A 576 32.36 10.27 2.80
N GLY A 577 32.20 9.78 1.57
CA GLY A 577 30.92 9.73 0.86
C GLY A 577 29.98 8.66 1.41
N LEU A 578 30.47 7.58 1.99
CA LEU A 578 29.61 6.54 2.59
C LEU A 578 28.82 7.09 3.79
N ASP A 579 29.53 7.69 4.74
CA ASP A 579 28.91 8.26 5.94
C ASP A 579 27.97 9.42 5.60
N GLN A 580 28.40 10.30 4.68
CA GLN A 580 27.63 11.47 4.26
C GLN A 580 26.27 11.10 3.64
N TRP A 581 26.24 10.08 2.77
CA TRP A 581 25.05 9.78 1.95
C TRP A 581 24.26 8.58 2.42
N PHE A 582 24.91 7.55 2.98
CA PHE A 582 24.28 6.27 3.29
C PHE A 582 24.25 5.91 4.77
N GLY A 583 25.04 6.62 5.60
CA GLY A 583 25.10 6.42 7.05
C GLY A 583 26.10 5.33 7.48
N ALA A 584 26.23 5.15 8.79
CA ALA A 584 27.31 4.36 9.40
C ALA A 584 27.30 2.86 9.01
N THR A 585 26.11 2.28 8.75
CA THR A 585 25.99 0.87 8.36
C THR A 585 26.54 0.57 6.96
N ALA A 586 26.64 1.58 6.09
CA ALA A 586 27.06 1.40 4.72
C ALA A 586 28.51 0.89 4.59
N ARG A 587 29.40 1.26 5.53
CA ARG A 587 30.79 0.85 5.51
C ARG A 587 30.93 -0.68 5.63
N GLY A 588 30.30 -1.28 6.61
CA GLY A 588 30.34 -2.74 6.80
C GLY A 588 29.80 -3.49 5.57
N LEU A 589 28.69 -3.00 5.01
CA LEU A 589 28.12 -3.58 3.79
C LEU A 589 29.03 -3.48 2.57
N VAL A 590 29.74 -2.38 2.39
CA VAL A 590 30.70 -2.20 1.28
C VAL A 590 31.88 -3.16 1.41
N ASP A 591 32.36 -3.40 2.63
CA ASP A 591 33.44 -4.35 2.90
C ASP A 591 32.97 -5.80 2.64
N GLU A 592 31.74 -6.16 2.99
CA GLU A 592 31.11 -7.45 2.63
C GLU A 592 30.99 -7.60 1.10
N LEU A 593 30.41 -6.61 0.42
CA LEU A 593 30.27 -6.61 -1.04
C LEU A 593 31.62 -6.69 -1.77
N ALA A 594 32.68 -6.15 -1.17
CA ALA A 594 34.03 -6.27 -1.71
C ALA A 594 34.60 -7.69 -1.50
N ARG A 595 34.34 -8.33 -0.35
CA ARG A 595 34.73 -9.74 -0.11
C ARG A 595 34.00 -10.69 -1.06
N ASP A 596 32.72 -10.44 -1.32
CA ASP A 596 31.87 -11.26 -2.20
C ASP A 596 32.11 -10.98 -3.70
N GLY A 597 33.05 -10.06 -4.03
CA GLY A 597 33.44 -9.75 -5.39
C GLY A 597 32.44 -8.93 -6.21
N TYR A 598 31.45 -8.30 -5.59
CA TYR A 598 30.59 -7.32 -6.25
C TYR A 598 31.30 -5.98 -6.44
N LEU A 599 32.06 -5.56 -5.46
CA LEU A 599 32.84 -4.34 -5.49
C LEU A 599 34.35 -4.62 -5.46
N ARG A 600 35.13 -3.69 -5.97
CA ARG A 600 36.59 -3.73 -5.90
C ARG A 600 37.12 -2.44 -5.35
N GLN A 601 37.88 -2.52 -4.24
CA GLN A 601 38.56 -1.38 -3.66
C GLN A 601 39.80 -1.01 -4.47
N ARG A 602 40.00 0.27 -4.72
CA ARG A 602 41.16 0.89 -5.35
C ARG A 602 41.48 2.23 -4.62
N PRO A 603 42.62 2.85 -4.87
CA PRO A 603 42.95 4.13 -4.20
C PRO A 603 41.92 5.25 -4.39
N GLY A 604 41.10 5.18 -5.44
CA GLY A 604 40.01 6.15 -5.69
C GLY A 604 38.64 5.74 -5.11
N GLY A 605 38.57 4.66 -4.32
CA GLY A 605 37.30 4.18 -3.74
C GLY A 605 36.89 2.78 -4.19
N TRP A 606 35.62 2.42 -3.97
CA TRP A 606 35.06 1.14 -4.41
C TRP A 606 34.33 1.30 -5.74
N PHE A 607 34.58 0.33 -6.64
CA PHE A 607 34.10 0.30 -8.01
C PHE A 607 33.23 -0.94 -8.24
N TRP A 608 32.14 -0.81 -8.99
CA TRP A 608 31.39 -1.95 -9.53
C TRP A 608 32.25 -2.75 -10.52
N THR A 609 32.21 -4.07 -10.45
CA THR A 609 33.14 -4.93 -11.21
C THR A 609 32.49 -5.88 -12.18
N ARG A 610 31.19 -6.03 -12.15
CA ARG A 610 30.47 -7.02 -12.97
C ARG A 610 29.96 -6.38 -14.27
N PRO A 611 29.77 -7.17 -15.35
CA PRO A 611 29.27 -6.66 -16.64
C PRO A 611 27.79 -6.29 -16.60
N GLU A 612 27.00 -6.87 -15.67
CA GLU A 612 25.59 -6.61 -15.52
C GLU A 612 25.37 -5.18 -15.00
N ARG A 613 24.17 -4.66 -15.26
CA ARG A 613 23.79 -3.35 -14.72
C ARG A 613 23.49 -3.49 -13.22
N ALA A 614 24.22 -2.77 -12.41
CA ALA A 614 24.04 -2.79 -10.96
C ALA A 614 22.62 -2.36 -10.52
N SER A 615 21.91 -1.53 -11.32
CA SER A 615 20.52 -1.16 -11.08
C SER A 615 19.53 -2.32 -11.26
N ASP A 616 19.93 -3.41 -11.90
CA ASP A 616 19.05 -4.57 -12.13
C ASP A 616 19.13 -5.58 -10.98
N LEU A 617 19.99 -5.32 -9.97
CA LEU A 617 20.09 -6.15 -8.77
C LEU A 617 18.84 -6.07 -7.88
N THR A 618 18.04 -5.02 -8.00
CA THR A 618 16.84 -4.83 -7.18
C THR A 618 15.72 -4.16 -7.97
N ASP A 619 14.48 -4.56 -7.67
CA ASP A 619 13.26 -3.89 -8.07
C ASP A 619 12.73 -3.11 -6.87
N LEU A 620 12.35 -1.84 -7.06
CA LEU A 620 11.87 -0.99 -5.96
C LEU A 620 10.52 -1.42 -5.40
N ARG A 621 9.72 -2.17 -6.17
CA ARG A 621 8.35 -2.57 -5.84
C ARG A 621 8.16 -4.06 -5.60
N GLY A 622 9.20 -4.87 -5.87
CA GLY A 622 9.18 -6.32 -5.68
C GLY A 622 9.69 -6.72 -4.31
N ALA A 623 9.18 -7.82 -3.77
CA ALA A 623 9.68 -8.44 -2.54
C ALA A 623 10.96 -9.27 -2.75
N GLY A 624 11.59 -9.15 -3.93
CA GLY A 624 12.77 -9.89 -4.36
C GLY A 624 12.48 -11.04 -5.34
N GLY A 625 13.39 -11.22 -6.31
CA GLY A 625 13.27 -12.23 -7.36
C GLY A 625 12.33 -11.84 -8.52
N ALA A 626 12.43 -12.57 -9.63
CA ALA A 626 11.56 -12.36 -10.78
C ALA A 626 10.13 -12.81 -10.46
N PRO A 627 9.09 -12.01 -10.77
CA PRO A 627 7.72 -12.41 -10.57
C PRO A 627 7.36 -13.62 -11.44
N VAL A 628 6.53 -14.50 -10.91
CA VAL A 628 6.03 -15.68 -11.63
C VAL A 628 5.01 -15.25 -12.68
N ARG A 629 5.25 -15.60 -13.94
CA ARG A 629 4.36 -15.31 -15.06
C ARG A 629 3.24 -16.36 -15.09
N VAL A 630 1.99 -15.92 -15.13
CA VAL A 630 0.82 -16.79 -15.28
C VAL A 630 0.47 -16.86 -16.76
N VAL A 631 0.65 -18.03 -17.36
CA VAL A 631 0.54 -18.26 -18.81
C VAL A 631 -0.56 -19.27 -19.10
N GLU A 632 -1.45 -18.96 -20.01
CA GLU A 632 -2.51 -19.87 -20.44
C GLU A 632 -1.94 -21.03 -21.26
N HIS A 633 -2.29 -22.25 -20.84
CA HIS A 633 -1.84 -23.47 -21.51
C HIS A 633 -2.39 -23.56 -22.93
N GLY A 634 -1.57 -23.94 -23.88
CA GLY A 634 -1.95 -24.12 -25.29
C GLY A 634 -1.91 -22.85 -26.13
N THR A 635 -2.24 -21.65 -25.59
CA THR A 635 -2.15 -20.38 -26.32
C THR A 635 -0.84 -19.65 -26.09
N GLY A 636 -0.18 -19.90 -24.97
CA GLY A 636 1.00 -19.15 -24.53
C GLY A 636 0.71 -17.69 -24.13
N ARG A 637 -0.57 -17.33 -24.00
CA ARG A 637 -0.98 -15.96 -23.64
C ARG A 637 -0.60 -15.65 -22.18
N LEU A 638 0.12 -14.55 -21.96
CA LEU A 638 0.41 -14.05 -20.63
C LEU A 638 -0.87 -13.41 -20.04
N LEU A 639 -1.40 -13.99 -18.97
CA LEU A 639 -2.56 -13.45 -18.25
C LEU A 639 -2.15 -12.41 -17.20
N GLY A 640 -1.01 -12.63 -16.50
CA GLY A 640 -0.57 -11.73 -15.44
C GLY A 640 0.72 -12.22 -14.80
N THR A 641 1.07 -11.57 -13.69
CA THR A 641 2.22 -11.94 -12.86
C THR A 641 1.81 -12.03 -11.40
N VAL A 642 2.45 -12.93 -10.66
CA VAL A 642 2.31 -13.12 -9.21
C VAL A 642 3.69 -12.96 -8.58
N ASP A 643 3.74 -12.28 -7.44
CA ASP A 643 4.98 -12.17 -6.67
C ASP A 643 5.56 -13.56 -6.36
N ARG A 644 6.89 -13.71 -6.46
CA ARG A 644 7.55 -15.00 -6.29
C ARG A 644 7.29 -15.60 -4.90
N ALA A 645 7.30 -14.78 -3.85
CA ALA A 645 7.04 -15.22 -2.49
C ALA A 645 5.59 -15.69 -2.29
N ALA A 646 4.63 -15.08 -2.99
CA ALA A 646 3.22 -15.45 -2.93
C ALA A 646 2.85 -16.61 -3.87
N ALA A 647 3.67 -16.94 -4.87
CA ALA A 647 3.34 -17.91 -5.89
C ALA A 647 2.98 -19.31 -5.33
N PRO A 648 3.70 -19.87 -4.32
CA PRO A 648 3.35 -21.16 -3.71
C PRO A 648 1.95 -21.19 -3.09
N SER A 649 1.45 -20.05 -2.60
CA SER A 649 0.12 -19.97 -1.98
C SER A 649 -0.99 -19.62 -2.98
N VAL A 650 -0.67 -18.95 -4.11
CA VAL A 650 -1.67 -18.38 -5.03
C VAL A 650 -1.80 -19.18 -6.33
N VAL A 651 -0.67 -19.69 -6.87
CA VAL A 651 -0.61 -20.35 -8.18
C VAL A 651 0.08 -21.71 -8.10
N HIS A 652 -0.07 -22.42 -6.97
CA HIS A 652 0.34 -23.82 -6.85
C HIS A 652 -0.48 -24.70 -7.80
N ARG A 653 0.01 -25.90 -8.13
CA ARG A 653 -0.74 -26.89 -8.91
C ARG A 653 -2.12 -27.14 -8.27
N GLY A 654 -3.18 -27.07 -9.07
CA GLY A 654 -4.57 -27.24 -8.63
C GLY A 654 -5.21 -26.00 -8.05
N ALA A 655 -4.49 -24.88 -7.89
CA ALA A 655 -5.05 -23.61 -7.41
C ALA A 655 -6.07 -23.03 -8.41
N VAL A 656 -7.11 -22.40 -7.90
CA VAL A 656 -8.09 -21.64 -8.69
C VAL A 656 -7.61 -20.19 -8.84
N TYR A 657 -7.27 -19.82 -10.08
CA TYR A 657 -6.83 -18.45 -10.43
C TYR A 657 -7.91 -17.76 -11.25
N VAL A 658 -8.36 -16.58 -10.83
CA VAL A 658 -9.40 -15.79 -11.53
C VAL A 658 -8.76 -14.61 -12.24
N HIS A 659 -8.94 -14.52 -13.56
CA HIS A 659 -8.45 -13.42 -14.39
C HIS A 659 -9.61 -12.78 -15.18
N GLN A 660 -9.87 -11.47 -14.94
CA GLN A 660 -10.96 -10.71 -15.59
C GLN A 660 -12.34 -11.41 -15.54
N GLY A 661 -12.64 -12.08 -14.43
CA GLY A 661 -13.90 -12.81 -14.24
C GLY A 661 -13.90 -14.22 -14.81
N VAL A 662 -12.88 -14.63 -15.56
CA VAL A 662 -12.72 -16.00 -16.08
C VAL A 662 -11.92 -16.83 -15.08
N THR A 663 -12.43 -18.01 -14.78
CA THR A 663 -11.80 -18.97 -13.85
C THR A 663 -10.84 -19.88 -14.59
N HIS A 664 -9.67 -20.08 -13.99
CA HIS A 664 -8.62 -20.97 -14.47
C HIS A 664 -8.14 -21.87 -13.34
N VAL A 665 -7.76 -23.10 -13.68
CA VAL A 665 -7.08 -24.02 -12.77
C VAL A 665 -5.60 -24.10 -13.13
N VAL A 666 -4.72 -23.98 -12.14
CA VAL A 666 -3.27 -24.04 -12.34
C VAL A 666 -2.85 -25.48 -12.61
N ALA A 667 -2.28 -25.73 -13.79
CA ALA A 667 -1.79 -27.03 -14.20
C ALA A 667 -0.38 -27.33 -13.65
N THR A 668 0.53 -26.33 -13.72
CA THR A 668 1.91 -26.46 -13.22
C THR A 668 2.40 -25.13 -12.63
N LEU A 669 3.26 -25.23 -11.63
CA LEU A 669 4.08 -24.13 -11.12
C LEU A 669 5.55 -24.52 -11.25
N ASP A 670 6.30 -23.77 -12.04
CA ASP A 670 7.75 -23.86 -12.16
C ASP A 670 8.36 -22.60 -11.54
N LEU A 671 8.99 -22.77 -10.37
CA LEU A 671 9.62 -21.66 -9.65
C LEU A 671 11.00 -21.33 -10.25
N ASP A 672 11.64 -22.25 -10.93
CA ASP A 672 12.95 -22.04 -11.53
C ASP A 672 12.84 -21.15 -12.77
N ASP A 673 11.91 -21.47 -13.66
CA ASP A 673 11.60 -20.65 -14.83
C ASP A 673 10.65 -19.48 -14.53
N ALA A 674 10.19 -19.35 -13.28
CA ALA A 674 9.22 -18.36 -12.82
C ALA A 674 7.96 -18.32 -13.72
N VAL A 675 7.36 -19.49 -13.97
CA VAL A 675 6.16 -19.66 -14.80
C VAL A 675 5.13 -20.56 -14.11
N ALA A 676 3.88 -20.13 -14.09
CA ALA A 676 2.73 -20.95 -13.77
C ALA A 676 1.87 -21.11 -15.03
N THR A 677 1.54 -22.35 -15.41
CA THR A 677 0.62 -22.61 -16.52
C THR A 677 -0.77 -22.85 -16.00
N VAL A 678 -1.78 -22.23 -16.63
CA VAL A 678 -3.18 -22.32 -16.24
C VAL A 678 -4.05 -22.79 -17.39
N VAL A 679 -5.15 -23.48 -17.08
CA VAL A 679 -6.17 -23.93 -18.04
C VAL A 679 -7.48 -23.25 -17.68
N GLU A 680 -8.19 -22.67 -18.67
CA GLU A 680 -9.53 -22.14 -18.46
C GLU A 680 -10.47 -23.31 -18.12
N GLU A 681 -11.07 -23.23 -16.95
CA GLU A 681 -11.99 -24.25 -16.43
C GLU A 681 -13.00 -23.59 -15.49
N GLU A 682 -14.27 -23.87 -15.71
CA GLU A 682 -15.34 -23.39 -14.85
C GLU A 682 -15.52 -24.34 -13.66
N VAL A 683 -15.27 -23.85 -12.46
CA VAL A 683 -15.36 -24.61 -11.21
C VAL A 683 -16.26 -23.89 -10.19
N ASP A 684 -16.96 -24.67 -9.34
CA ASP A 684 -17.86 -24.18 -8.29
C ASP A 684 -17.21 -24.06 -6.91
N TYR A 685 -15.87 -24.11 -6.86
CA TYR A 685 -15.08 -24.03 -5.63
C TYR A 685 -13.93 -23.05 -5.73
N SER A 686 -13.40 -22.66 -4.59
CA SER A 686 -12.12 -21.94 -4.44
C SER A 686 -11.10 -22.81 -3.73
N THR A 687 -9.82 -22.42 -3.80
CA THR A 687 -8.72 -23.11 -3.14
C THR A 687 -8.04 -22.24 -2.09
N ILE A 688 -7.68 -22.85 -0.97
CA ILE A 688 -6.96 -22.20 0.15
C ILE A 688 -5.74 -23.06 0.45
N ALA A 689 -4.55 -22.47 0.26
CA ALA A 689 -3.28 -23.13 0.59
C ALA A 689 -3.11 -23.24 2.12
N ARG A 690 -2.52 -24.32 2.58
CA ARG A 690 -2.09 -24.55 3.96
C ARG A 690 -0.58 -24.62 4.03
N SER A 691 -0.02 -23.89 5.00
CA SER A 691 1.43 -23.82 5.22
C SER A 691 1.79 -24.17 6.65
N ILE A 692 2.98 -24.75 6.79
CA ILE A 692 3.65 -24.93 8.08
C ILE A 692 4.75 -23.89 8.15
N SER A 693 4.86 -23.20 9.29
CA SER A 693 5.91 -22.21 9.53
C SER A 693 6.67 -22.54 10.80
N ASP A 694 7.97 -22.31 10.77
CA ASP A 694 8.86 -22.39 11.93
C ASP A 694 9.69 -21.11 12.03
N ILE A 695 10.14 -20.75 13.24
CA ILE A 695 10.91 -19.53 13.48
C ILE A 695 12.09 -19.83 14.39
N ARG A 696 13.24 -19.23 14.12
CA ARG A 696 14.46 -19.34 14.92
C ARG A 696 15.02 -17.95 15.23
N VAL A 697 15.39 -17.71 16.48
CA VAL A 697 16.03 -16.45 16.87
C VAL A 697 17.49 -16.48 16.43
N VAL A 698 17.90 -15.47 15.65
CA VAL A 698 19.27 -15.30 15.16
C VAL A 698 20.05 -14.35 16.05
N ASP A 699 19.45 -13.19 16.37
CA ASP A 699 20.07 -12.14 17.17
C ASP A 699 19.02 -11.33 17.92
N VAL A 700 19.39 -10.79 19.09
CA VAL A 700 18.55 -9.90 19.90
C VAL A 700 19.14 -8.50 19.86
N ALA A 701 18.48 -7.58 19.15
CA ALA A 701 18.93 -6.20 19.02
C ALA A 701 18.64 -5.36 20.27
N ASP A 702 17.48 -5.57 20.91
CA ASP A 702 17.08 -4.90 22.16
C ASP A 702 16.13 -5.79 22.96
N SER A 703 16.11 -5.59 24.27
CA SER A 703 15.22 -6.33 25.17
C SER A 703 14.82 -5.53 26.39
N GLN A 704 13.61 -5.77 26.86
CA GLN A 704 13.06 -5.17 28.08
C GLN A 704 12.47 -6.26 28.97
N ARG A 705 12.63 -6.11 30.29
CA ARG A 705 12.15 -7.09 31.27
C ARG A 705 11.37 -6.44 32.40
N TRP A 706 10.22 -7.03 32.75
CA TRP A 706 9.37 -6.63 33.87
C TRP A 706 8.99 -7.86 34.69
N GLY A 707 9.77 -8.11 35.75
CA GLY A 707 9.61 -9.33 36.53
C GLY A 707 9.92 -10.56 35.67
N ASP A 708 8.93 -11.41 35.47
CA ASP A 708 8.99 -12.63 34.68
C ASP A 708 8.59 -12.45 33.21
N LEU A 709 8.06 -11.27 32.81
CA LEU A 709 7.82 -10.91 31.43
C LEU A 709 9.12 -10.43 30.78
N ALA A 710 9.47 -11.00 29.65
CA ALA A 710 10.56 -10.51 28.81
C ALA A 710 10.03 -10.21 27.39
N ILE A 711 10.48 -9.10 26.83
CA ILE A 711 10.11 -8.63 25.48
C ILE A 711 11.38 -8.32 24.73
N PHE A 712 11.41 -8.71 23.48
CA PHE A 712 12.59 -8.63 22.63
C PHE A 712 12.23 -8.08 21.26
N VAL A 713 13.22 -7.47 20.62
CA VAL A 713 13.22 -7.18 19.19
C VAL A 713 14.57 -7.60 18.62
N GLY A 714 14.56 -8.21 17.44
CA GLY A 714 15.80 -8.70 16.83
C GLY A 714 15.57 -9.43 15.52
N THR A 715 16.64 -10.06 15.03
CA THR A 715 16.63 -10.82 13.78
C THR A 715 16.19 -12.26 14.00
N VAL A 716 15.32 -12.75 13.14
CA VAL A 716 14.83 -14.12 13.12
C VAL A 716 14.95 -14.73 11.73
N ASP A 717 15.12 -16.07 11.67
CA ASP A 717 14.92 -16.87 10.48
C ASP A 717 13.55 -17.54 10.53
N VAL A 718 12.71 -17.25 9.55
CA VAL A 718 11.40 -17.87 9.38
C VAL A 718 11.46 -18.81 8.21
N SER A 719 11.11 -20.07 8.41
CA SER A 719 10.91 -21.04 7.34
C SER A 719 9.42 -21.33 7.16
N ALA A 720 8.93 -21.34 5.94
CA ALA A 720 7.54 -21.63 5.62
C ALA A 720 7.45 -22.55 4.41
N GLN A 721 6.57 -23.55 4.49
CA GLN A 721 6.32 -24.48 3.38
C GLN A 721 4.82 -24.65 3.17
N VAL A 722 4.35 -24.47 1.94
CA VAL A 722 2.98 -24.82 1.56
C VAL A 722 2.94 -26.32 1.34
N VAL A 723 2.21 -27.03 2.20
CA VAL A 723 2.19 -28.51 2.27
C VAL A 723 0.93 -29.13 1.70
N SER A 724 -0.16 -28.36 1.61
CA SER A 724 -1.44 -28.83 1.06
C SER A 724 -2.33 -27.66 0.66
N PHE A 725 -3.43 -27.95 0.01
CA PHE A 725 -4.52 -26.99 -0.20
C PHE A 725 -5.88 -27.63 0.00
N GLN A 726 -6.83 -26.85 0.49
CA GLN A 726 -8.22 -27.24 0.67
C GLN A 726 -9.09 -26.63 -0.43
N ARG A 727 -10.03 -27.44 -0.97
CA ARG A 727 -11.08 -26.96 -1.87
C ARG A 727 -12.32 -26.62 -1.05
N ARG A 728 -12.89 -25.43 -1.27
CA ARG A 728 -14.08 -24.96 -0.57
C ARG A 728 -15.12 -24.39 -1.53
N ARG A 729 -16.38 -24.81 -1.34
CA ARG A 729 -17.51 -24.20 -2.02
C ARG A 729 -17.84 -22.82 -1.44
N PRO A 730 -18.60 -21.97 -2.17
CA PRO A 730 -19.04 -20.66 -1.67
C PRO A 730 -19.85 -20.71 -0.36
N ASN A 731 -20.55 -21.82 -0.09
CA ASN A 731 -21.29 -22.06 1.15
C ASN A 731 -20.40 -22.45 2.34
N GLY A 732 -19.07 -22.58 2.13
CA GLY A 732 -18.10 -22.96 3.17
C GLY A 732 -17.80 -24.47 3.23
N GLU A 733 -18.55 -25.32 2.50
CA GLU A 733 -18.36 -26.78 2.47
C GLU A 733 -16.95 -27.13 1.97
N SER A 734 -16.24 -27.99 2.72
CA SER A 734 -14.95 -28.52 2.33
C SER A 734 -15.13 -29.72 1.39
N LEU A 735 -14.53 -29.65 0.21
CA LEU A 735 -14.50 -30.72 -0.78
C LEU A 735 -13.30 -31.66 -0.62
N GLY A 736 -12.48 -31.45 0.39
CA GLY A 736 -11.27 -32.23 0.69
C GLY A 736 -9.99 -31.41 0.62
N GLU A 737 -8.89 -32.08 0.99
CA GLU A 737 -7.55 -31.53 1.04
C GLU A 737 -6.62 -32.36 0.18
N GLU A 738 -5.72 -31.69 -0.56
CA GLU A 738 -4.72 -32.32 -1.44
C GLU A 738 -3.32 -31.89 -1.02
N ALA A 739 -2.42 -32.86 -0.87
CA ALA A 739 -1.03 -32.58 -0.48
C ALA A 739 -0.23 -31.94 -1.64
N LEU A 740 0.68 -31.04 -1.28
CA LEU A 740 1.62 -30.38 -2.18
C LEU A 740 3.05 -30.66 -1.74
N ASP A 741 3.94 -30.82 -2.72
CA ASP A 741 5.39 -30.92 -2.52
C ASP A 741 6.05 -29.67 -3.11
N LEU A 742 6.06 -28.60 -2.32
CA LEU A 742 6.65 -27.31 -2.68
C LEU A 742 7.89 -27.05 -1.82
N PRO A 743 8.88 -26.30 -2.34
CA PRO A 743 10.09 -26.00 -1.59
C PRO A 743 9.80 -25.14 -0.34
N VAL A 744 10.62 -25.36 0.69
CA VAL A 744 10.65 -24.49 1.86
C VAL A 744 11.12 -23.11 1.42
N GLN A 745 10.42 -22.07 1.90
CA GLN A 745 10.80 -20.68 1.73
C GLN A 745 11.46 -20.19 3.01
N GLU A 746 12.61 -19.57 2.90
CA GLU A 746 13.35 -18.98 4.03
C GLU A 746 13.28 -17.46 3.97
N LEU A 747 13.02 -16.85 5.11
CA LEU A 747 12.94 -15.41 5.28
C LEU A 747 13.74 -14.99 6.52
N ARG A 748 14.87 -14.32 6.33
CA ARG A 748 15.57 -13.63 7.42
C ARG A 748 14.98 -12.23 7.57
N THR A 749 14.39 -11.94 8.74
CA THR A 749 13.64 -10.70 8.97
C THR A 749 13.76 -10.21 10.42
N THR A 750 13.10 -9.09 10.71
CA THR A 750 12.98 -8.55 12.08
C THR A 750 11.66 -9.00 12.71
N ALA A 751 11.71 -9.39 13.97
CA ALA A 751 10.56 -9.73 14.78
C ALA A 751 10.56 -8.99 16.13
N VAL A 752 9.38 -8.75 16.65
CA VAL A 752 9.13 -8.46 18.06
C VAL A 752 8.48 -9.70 18.69
N TRP A 753 8.96 -10.11 19.88
CA TRP A 753 8.35 -11.23 20.57
C TRP A 753 8.35 -11.02 22.09
N TRP A 754 7.42 -11.71 22.75
CA TRP A 754 7.34 -11.70 24.20
C TRP A 754 7.20 -13.11 24.76
N THR A 755 7.72 -13.30 26.00
CA THR A 755 7.72 -14.56 26.69
C THR A 755 7.17 -14.40 28.10
N LEU A 756 6.41 -15.39 28.55
CA LEU A 756 6.03 -15.56 29.96
C LEU A 756 6.29 -17.00 30.37
N PRO A 757 6.80 -17.25 31.63
CA PRO A 757 6.97 -18.61 32.11
C PRO A 757 5.65 -19.39 32.14
N GLU A 758 5.71 -20.68 31.80
CA GLU A 758 4.58 -21.61 31.87
C GLU A 758 3.94 -21.61 33.28
N THR A 759 4.77 -21.57 34.31
CA THR A 759 4.27 -21.52 35.71
C THR A 759 3.44 -20.27 35.99
N THR A 760 3.73 -19.17 35.36
CA THR A 760 2.96 -17.93 35.48
C THR A 760 1.58 -18.07 34.82
N LEU A 761 1.52 -18.70 33.65
CA LEU A 761 0.28 -18.93 32.90
C LEU A 761 -0.63 -19.90 33.64
N VAL A 762 -0.06 -21.00 34.16
CA VAL A 762 -0.81 -21.98 34.94
C VAL A 762 -1.34 -21.39 36.26
N ASN A 763 -0.55 -20.58 36.96
CA ASN A 763 -0.99 -19.88 38.17
C ASN A 763 -2.11 -18.86 37.92
N ALA A 764 -2.27 -18.40 36.69
CA ALA A 764 -3.34 -17.49 36.24
C ALA A 764 -4.57 -18.24 35.71
N GLY A 765 -4.56 -19.58 35.70
CA GLY A 765 -5.67 -20.40 35.27
C GLY A 765 -5.65 -20.81 33.79
N ILE A 766 -4.51 -20.64 33.09
CA ILE A 766 -4.32 -21.16 31.73
C ILE A 766 -3.66 -22.53 31.83
N GLU A 767 -4.38 -23.61 31.59
CA GLU A 767 -3.83 -24.96 31.63
C GLU A 767 -2.79 -25.17 30.51
N LEU A 768 -1.85 -26.12 30.71
CA LEU A 768 -0.79 -26.39 29.72
C LEU A 768 -1.33 -26.74 28.32
N ALA A 769 -2.46 -27.44 28.28
CA ALA A 769 -3.11 -27.82 27.03
C ALA A 769 -3.71 -26.63 26.27
N ASP A 770 -4.05 -25.56 26.99
CA ASP A 770 -4.77 -24.39 26.48
C ASP A 770 -3.82 -23.24 26.08
N ILE A 771 -2.54 -23.29 26.52
CA ILE A 771 -1.55 -22.27 26.15
C ILE A 771 -1.45 -22.05 24.64
N PRO A 772 -1.43 -23.09 23.77
CA PRO A 772 -1.39 -22.88 22.32
C PRO A 772 -2.57 -22.07 21.80
N GLY A 773 -3.78 -22.36 22.27
CA GLY A 773 -5.02 -21.66 21.86
C GLY A 773 -5.01 -20.19 22.30
N ALA A 774 -4.60 -19.92 23.55
CA ALA A 774 -4.49 -18.57 24.09
C ALA A 774 -3.44 -17.72 23.36
N ALA A 775 -2.24 -18.29 23.15
CA ALA A 775 -1.14 -17.62 22.46
C ALA A 775 -1.46 -17.34 20.98
N HIS A 776 -2.05 -18.29 20.28
CA HIS A 776 -2.44 -18.19 18.87
C HIS A 776 -3.53 -17.14 18.63
N ALA A 777 -4.55 -17.09 19.50
CA ALA A 777 -5.58 -16.07 19.44
C ALA A 777 -5.03 -14.67 19.73
N ALA A 778 -4.11 -14.52 20.70
CA ALA A 778 -3.42 -13.27 21.00
C ALA A 778 -2.50 -12.83 19.85
N GLU A 779 -1.79 -13.77 19.19
CA GLU A 779 -0.97 -13.51 18.00
C GLU A 779 -1.80 -12.94 16.85
N HIS A 780 -2.88 -13.61 16.46
CA HIS A 780 -3.74 -13.17 15.35
C HIS A 780 -4.31 -11.77 15.55
N ALA A 781 -4.83 -11.51 16.75
CA ALA A 781 -5.36 -10.19 17.06
C ALA A 781 -4.25 -9.12 17.09
N SER A 782 -3.05 -9.45 17.58
CA SER A 782 -1.90 -8.55 17.60
C SER A 782 -1.46 -8.18 16.19
N ILE A 783 -1.37 -9.15 15.28
CA ILE A 783 -1.12 -8.89 13.83
C ILE A 783 -2.23 -8.01 13.24
N GLY A 784 -3.49 -8.26 13.62
CA GLY A 784 -4.64 -7.48 13.16
C GLY A 784 -4.58 -6.01 13.56
N LEU A 785 -4.07 -5.71 14.75
CA LEU A 785 -4.06 -4.36 15.35
C LEU A 785 -2.75 -3.57 15.14
N LEU A 786 -1.62 -4.21 14.82
CA LEU A 786 -0.35 -3.49 14.58
C LEU A 786 -0.46 -2.43 13.47
N PRO A 787 -1.24 -2.62 12.38
CA PRO A 787 -1.48 -1.58 11.37
C PRO A 787 -2.07 -0.26 11.89
N LEU A 788 -2.65 -0.24 13.07
CA LEU A 788 -3.12 0.99 13.72
C LEU A 788 -1.97 1.91 14.14
N PHE A 789 -0.82 1.34 14.48
CA PHE A 789 0.36 2.01 15.04
C PHE A 789 1.47 2.17 14.01
N ALA A 790 1.65 1.16 13.15
CA ALA A 790 2.61 1.16 12.06
C ALA A 790 1.90 1.30 10.71
N THR A 791 2.49 2.04 9.76
CA THR A 791 1.92 2.24 8.43
C THR A 791 2.07 1.00 7.53
N CYS A 792 1.51 -0.12 7.96
CA CYS A 792 1.55 -1.42 7.27
C CYS A 792 0.13 -1.96 6.98
N ASP A 793 0.06 -3.00 6.17
CA ASP A 793 -1.12 -3.86 6.07
C ASP A 793 -0.87 -5.14 6.89
N ARG A 794 -1.92 -5.79 7.37
CA ARG A 794 -1.77 -7.09 8.05
C ARG A 794 -1.10 -8.16 7.17
N TRP A 795 -1.11 -7.97 5.85
CA TRP A 795 -0.42 -8.84 4.90
C TRP A 795 1.09 -8.63 4.87
N ASP A 796 1.58 -7.48 5.38
CA ASP A 796 2.99 -7.16 5.52
C ASP A 796 3.63 -7.81 6.78
N LEU A 797 2.81 -8.45 7.62
CA LEU A 797 3.20 -9.05 8.88
C LEU A 797 2.97 -10.55 8.88
N GLY A 798 3.75 -11.28 9.66
CA GLY A 798 3.53 -12.69 10.00
C GLY A 798 3.63 -12.90 11.49
N GLY A 799 3.26 -14.09 11.97
CA GLY A 799 3.42 -14.46 13.35
C GLY A 799 3.61 -15.96 13.52
N VAL A 800 4.13 -16.31 14.66
CA VAL A 800 4.26 -17.69 15.16
C VAL A 800 4.07 -17.66 16.66
N SER A 801 3.25 -18.55 17.19
CA SER A 801 3.08 -18.75 18.64
C SER A 801 3.35 -20.20 19.02
N THR A 802 3.95 -20.40 20.16
CA THR A 802 4.33 -21.74 20.65
C THR A 802 4.27 -21.83 22.16
N ASN A 803 3.94 -23.00 22.69
CA ASN A 803 3.92 -23.29 24.12
C ASN A 803 5.32 -23.45 24.73
N CYS A 804 6.33 -23.80 23.91
CA CYS A 804 7.72 -23.90 24.36
C CYS A 804 8.65 -23.73 23.14
N HIS A 805 9.15 -22.50 22.95
CA HIS A 805 10.05 -22.24 21.82
C HIS A 805 11.47 -22.75 22.13
N PRO A 806 12.16 -23.43 21.20
CA PRO A 806 13.49 -23.99 21.46
C PRO A 806 14.53 -22.96 21.95
N ASP A 807 14.56 -21.77 21.38
CA ASP A 807 15.57 -20.75 21.70
C ASP A 807 15.25 -19.96 22.97
N THR A 808 13.97 -19.87 23.39
CA THR A 808 13.57 -19.13 24.61
C THR A 808 13.30 -20.05 25.78
N GLY A 809 13.01 -21.35 25.55
CA GLY A 809 12.62 -22.34 26.54
C GLY A 809 11.29 -22.04 27.25
N GLN A 810 10.44 -21.18 26.66
CA GLN A 810 9.22 -20.65 27.24
C GLN A 810 8.10 -20.48 26.20
N PRO A 811 6.84 -20.37 26.64
CA PRO A 811 5.76 -19.90 25.81
C PRO A 811 6.09 -18.56 25.19
N THR A 812 6.01 -18.47 23.87
CA THR A 812 6.46 -17.29 23.11
C THR A 812 5.47 -16.95 22.01
N VAL A 813 5.21 -15.66 21.83
CA VAL A 813 4.46 -15.10 20.72
C VAL A 813 5.37 -14.19 19.93
N PHE A 814 5.54 -14.49 18.65
CA PHE A 814 6.30 -13.68 17.68
C PHE A 814 5.37 -12.94 16.73
N VAL A 815 5.70 -11.69 16.42
CA VAL A 815 5.16 -10.95 15.30
C VAL A 815 6.33 -10.40 14.49
N TYR A 816 6.40 -10.71 13.20
CA TYR A 816 7.54 -10.38 12.34
C TYR A 816 7.13 -9.69 11.05
N ASP A 817 8.06 -8.94 10.49
CA ASP A 817 7.90 -8.28 9.20
C ASP A 817 7.98 -9.30 8.05
N GLY A 818 7.06 -9.25 7.10
CA GLY A 818 6.99 -10.16 5.94
C GLY A 818 8.01 -9.88 4.83
N TYR A 819 9.09 -9.15 5.13
CA TYR A 819 10.09 -8.70 4.16
C TYR A 819 11.51 -9.00 4.62
N PRO A 820 12.44 -9.33 3.69
CA PRO A 820 13.83 -9.56 4.02
C PRO A 820 14.46 -8.37 4.77
N GLY A 821 15.08 -8.65 5.91
CA GLY A 821 15.70 -7.65 6.77
C GLY A 821 14.74 -6.74 7.53
N GLY A 822 13.44 -6.98 7.42
CA GLY A 822 12.38 -6.17 8.04
C GLY A 822 12.05 -4.90 7.27
N ALA A 823 10.92 -4.30 7.62
CA ALA A 823 10.43 -3.02 7.08
C ALA A 823 10.34 -1.92 8.15
N GLY A 824 10.71 -2.26 9.40
CA GLY A 824 10.67 -1.38 10.57
C GLY A 824 9.35 -1.45 11.35
N PHE A 825 8.43 -2.34 10.99
CA PHE A 825 7.14 -2.46 11.66
C PHE A 825 7.27 -3.14 13.01
N ALA A 826 8.04 -4.23 13.09
CA ALA A 826 8.32 -4.96 14.33
C ALA A 826 9.05 -4.10 15.36
N GLU A 827 10.07 -3.33 14.94
CA GLU A 827 10.78 -2.37 15.81
C GLU A 827 9.85 -1.25 16.29
N HIS A 828 8.93 -0.81 15.43
CA HIS A 828 7.95 0.18 15.85
C HIS A 828 6.97 -0.44 16.86
N GLY A 829 6.50 -1.66 16.61
CA GLY A 829 5.67 -2.43 17.53
C GLY A 829 6.30 -2.57 18.92
N PHE A 830 7.63 -2.83 18.98
CA PHE A 830 8.39 -2.89 20.24
C PHE A 830 8.34 -1.56 21.01
N ARG A 831 8.46 -0.41 20.32
CA ARG A 831 8.39 0.93 20.95
C ARG A 831 7.01 1.29 21.48
N VAL A 832 5.93 0.87 20.78
CA VAL A 832 4.54 1.18 21.12
C VAL A 832 3.80 0.00 21.76
N LEU A 833 4.53 -0.99 22.23
CA LEU A 833 4.05 -2.31 22.67
C LEU A 833 2.83 -2.23 23.59
N ARG A 834 2.89 -1.39 24.64
CA ARG A 834 1.79 -1.26 25.59
C ARG A 834 0.49 -0.78 24.91
N GLN A 835 0.58 0.25 24.09
CA GLN A 835 -0.58 0.81 23.39
C GLN A 835 -1.16 -0.23 22.43
N TRP A 836 -0.29 -0.91 21.69
CA TRP A 836 -0.65 -1.98 20.75
C TRP A 836 -1.35 -3.15 21.46
N LEU A 837 -0.74 -3.74 22.48
CA LEU A 837 -1.33 -4.88 23.21
C LEU A 837 -2.58 -4.49 24.02
N THR A 838 -2.69 -3.22 24.46
CA THR A 838 -3.94 -2.71 25.06
C THR A 838 -5.07 -2.70 24.04
N ALA A 839 -4.85 -2.17 22.85
CA ALA A 839 -5.85 -2.16 21.78
C ALA A 839 -6.22 -3.60 21.36
N THR A 840 -5.23 -4.49 21.25
CA THR A 840 -5.44 -5.93 20.98
C THR A 840 -6.36 -6.58 22.02
N ARG A 841 -6.06 -6.39 23.29
CA ARG A 841 -6.84 -6.93 24.39
C ARG A 841 -8.29 -6.40 24.38
N ILE A 842 -8.46 -5.10 24.18
CA ILE A 842 -9.77 -4.44 24.11
C ILE A 842 -10.59 -5.04 22.96
N THR A 843 -10.02 -5.16 21.77
CA THR A 843 -10.68 -5.73 20.58
C THR A 843 -11.24 -7.14 20.85
N ILE A 844 -10.44 -8.00 21.50
CA ILE A 844 -10.88 -9.36 21.82
C ILE A 844 -12.01 -9.34 22.85
N SER A 845 -11.85 -8.54 23.93
CA SER A 845 -12.78 -8.55 25.06
C SER A 845 -14.12 -7.88 24.76
N GLU A 846 -14.16 -6.86 23.89
CA GLU A 846 -15.37 -6.12 23.53
C GLU A 846 -16.16 -6.82 22.39
N CYS A 847 -15.57 -7.80 21.72
CA CYS A 847 -16.30 -8.54 20.70
C CYS A 847 -17.39 -9.41 21.34
N ALA A 848 -18.62 -9.32 20.85
CA ALA A 848 -19.77 -9.99 21.40
C ALA A 848 -19.87 -11.50 21.09
N CYS A 849 -18.99 -12.04 20.23
CA CYS A 849 -18.99 -13.48 19.93
C CYS A 849 -18.51 -14.31 21.12
N ASP A 850 -18.91 -15.58 21.21
CA ASP A 850 -18.53 -16.47 22.31
C ASP A 850 -17.13 -17.06 22.11
N ASP A 851 -16.86 -17.73 20.98
CA ASP A 851 -15.66 -18.56 20.79
C ASP A 851 -14.60 -17.93 19.89
N GLY A 852 -14.82 -16.73 19.37
CA GLY A 852 -13.92 -16.04 18.44
C GLY A 852 -14.45 -16.01 17.00
N CYS A 853 -14.32 -14.85 16.37
CA CYS A 853 -14.82 -14.59 15.03
C CYS A 853 -13.78 -13.78 14.20
N PRO A 854 -14.02 -13.52 12.90
CA PRO A 854 -13.14 -12.70 12.07
C PRO A 854 -12.91 -11.27 12.59
N ALA A 855 -13.86 -10.73 13.38
CA ALA A 855 -13.75 -9.40 14.00
C ALA A 855 -12.84 -9.35 15.24
N CYS A 856 -12.32 -10.48 15.74
CA CYS A 856 -11.47 -10.50 16.93
C CYS A 856 -10.22 -11.38 16.80
N VAL A 857 -10.32 -12.72 16.76
CA VAL A 857 -9.17 -13.62 16.84
C VAL A 857 -8.94 -14.48 15.60
N GLN A 858 -9.90 -14.59 14.68
CA GLN A 858 -9.70 -15.39 13.47
C GLN A 858 -8.92 -14.61 12.41
N SER A 859 -7.97 -15.28 11.77
CA SER A 859 -7.15 -14.72 10.70
C SER A 859 -7.34 -15.47 9.38
N PRO A 860 -7.57 -14.77 8.25
CA PRO A 860 -7.63 -15.40 6.95
C PRO A 860 -6.26 -15.86 6.44
N LYS A 861 -5.15 -15.49 7.14
CA LYS A 861 -3.77 -15.91 6.81
C LYS A 861 -3.35 -17.17 7.55
N CYS A 862 -4.18 -17.67 8.49
CA CYS A 862 -3.79 -18.77 9.36
C CYS A 862 -3.58 -20.08 8.58
N GLY A 863 -2.34 -20.61 8.58
CA GLY A 863 -1.99 -21.88 7.96
C GLY A 863 -2.65 -23.09 8.65
N ASN A 864 -2.99 -22.96 9.93
CA ASN A 864 -3.63 -24.01 10.74
C ASN A 864 -5.18 -23.99 10.68
N GLY A 865 -5.76 -23.12 9.82
CA GLY A 865 -7.22 -23.02 9.70
C GLY A 865 -7.90 -22.48 10.94
N ASN A 866 -7.23 -21.62 11.71
CA ASN A 866 -7.71 -21.01 12.97
C ASN A 866 -7.96 -22.05 14.10
N ASN A 867 -7.13 -23.07 14.22
CA ASN A 867 -7.26 -24.11 15.26
C ASN A 867 -5.88 -24.50 15.83
N PRO A 868 -5.71 -24.54 17.17
CA PRO A 868 -6.66 -24.09 18.19
C PRO A 868 -6.70 -22.57 18.35
N LEU A 869 -7.84 -22.00 18.73
CA LEU A 869 -7.99 -20.62 19.20
C LEU A 869 -8.80 -20.62 20.50
N ASP A 870 -8.37 -19.84 21.49
CA ASP A 870 -9.12 -19.58 22.72
C ASP A 870 -9.20 -18.08 22.99
N LYS A 871 -10.39 -17.53 22.76
CA LYS A 871 -10.68 -16.10 22.92
C LYS A 871 -10.56 -15.62 24.37
N ALA A 872 -11.11 -16.38 25.30
CA ALA A 872 -11.18 -15.98 26.73
C ALA A 872 -9.78 -16.02 27.37
N LEU A 873 -9.03 -17.08 27.08
CA LEU A 873 -7.68 -17.25 27.59
C LEU A 873 -6.67 -16.29 26.91
N ALA A 874 -6.92 -15.85 25.66
CA ALA A 874 -6.12 -14.79 25.02
C ALA A 874 -6.25 -13.44 25.77
N VAL A 875 -7.46 -13.09 26.24
CA VAL A 875 -7.67 -11.91 27.09
C VAL A 875 -6.89 -12.05 28.40
N THR A 876 -6.97 -13.22 29.04
CA THR A 876 -6.22 -13.51 30.29
C THR A 876 -4.72 -13.39 30.08
N LEU A 877 -4.19 -13.95 28.99
CA LEU A 877 -2.77 -13.86 28.64
C LEU A 877 -2.32 -12.39 28.43
N LEU A 878 -3.10 -11.61 27.69
CA LEU A 878 -2.79 -10.19 27.45
C LEU A 878 -2.93 -9.35 28.71
N ASP A 879 -3.88 -9.64 29.61
CA ASP A 879 -3.99 -9.01 30.93
C ASP A 879 -2.75 -9.25 31.78
N LEU A 880 -2.20 -10.47 31.76
CA LEU A 880 -0.96 -10.81 32.44
C LEU A 880 0.24 -10.01 31.91
N VAL A 881 0.35 -9.86 30.59
CA VAL A 881 1.40 -9.05 29.95
C VAL A 881 1.25 -7.58 30.34
N LEU A 882 0.05 -7.02 30.19
CA LEU A 882 -0.24 -5.61 30.44
C LEU A 882 -0.07 -5.21 31.91
N ALA A 883 -0.47 -6.09 32.84
CA ALA A 883 -0.28 -5.86 34.28
C ALA A 883 1.21 -5.71 34.66
N ARG A 884 2.11 -6.44 34.00
CA ARG A 884 3.56 -6.38 34.24
C ARG A 884 4.20 -5.13 33.65
N LEU A 885 3.73 -4.68 32.51
CA LEU A 885 4.26 -3.48 31.85
C LEU A 885 4.10 -2.19 32.69
N GLY A 886 3.31 -2.21 33.79
CA GLY A 886 3.09 -1.04 34.68
C GLY A 886 2.26 0.07 34.04
N PRO A 887 1.85 1.11 34.75
CA PRO A 887 1.18 2.27 34.18
C PRO A 887 2.14 3.04 33.26
N THR A 888 1.60 3.66 32.21
CA THR A 888 2.35 4.54 31.31
C THR A 888 3.05 5.65 32.10
N ALA A 889 4.39 5.72 32.04
CA ALA A 889 5.05 6.98 32.28
C ALA A 889 4.57 7.93 31.16
N GLU A 890 3.87 8.99 31.50
CA GLU A 890 3.54 10.04 30.54
C GLU A 890 4.85 10.55 29.95
N VAL A 891 5.11 10.24 28.70
CA VAL A 891 6.18 10.85 27.93
C VAL A 891 5.71 12.26 27.62
N GLY A 892 6.27 13.22 28.39
CA GLY A 892 6.04 14.66 28.21
C GLY A 892 6.61 15.17 26.88
#